data_e61134142bfb466727447e64d583c7b2
#
_entry.id   e61134142bfb466727447e64d583c7b2
#
_cell.length_a   1.000
_cell.length_b   1.000
_cell.length_c   1.000
_cell.angle_alpha   90.00
_cell.angle_beta   90.00
_cell.angle_gamma   90.00
#
_symmetry.space_group_name_H-M   'P 1'
#
loop_
_entity.id
_entity.type
_entity.pdbx_description
1 polymer ?
#
loop_
_entity_poly.entity_id
_entity_poly.type
_entity_poly.pdbx_seq_one_letter_code
_entity_poly.pdbx_strand_id
1 'polypeptide(L)'
;MPELRALLVGIDAYPPPVPALMGCVNDVGAMAETLAARVPEADLSLLVLTNEQATRRAVTEAIRSHLHGRGADSTALFYFSGHGSQQTAPPELWPREPDRRNETVVLVDSRSTGGWDLADKELSGLLASVSGSVGHLLVVLDCCHSGDGTRDAPAWVRLRLAPEDTRPRPFSTFLPETSLGHEPPDRADDGRTRSAWSPAATMTHVLIAACRSSETAKELTIGGRGRGALSAALERALRDNGGQPSYRDIHRFVTAGVLARVEDQHPQLETTDASDLDRAFLGGVLPARPMQLTLSRLPDGWSIDAGAVHGVPEPIGDDTTELAVYALGDDTDGAPLAEARVTTVLPDRSIVTLAPELDAGFVYRAVVKTIPLKPLDVAIVGDLDVTTALQQAAASADTTLIRVITDPAAADLIVRARPDGFEITRPGVTRPLVPVVAGHHREERTILALERVARWLRLSSLSNPATQLAPGSIGVDVTSTSGGVGPDGRLEIAYVEDHAPAFTVTLTNTTTRPLWCALLDLTETYGIFTDAFPSGSTLLDAGASIDIALTGQLSDALWRAGTVLMTDHLKIVTSTLEFDPRSLEQPELEVDVVETTPVVRGDRAARSTLDRLLTRVATRNTLSTEAVRAVADWRTDDLYVVTKRPPTP
;
A
#
# COMPACT_ATOMS: atom_id res chain seq x y z
N MET A 1 23.08 -20.68 2.62
CA MET A 1 21.71 -20.27 2.32
C MET A 1 21.48 -18.90 2.96
N PRO A 2 20.67 -18.06 2.38
CA PRO A 2 20.43 -16.72 2.93
C PRO A 2 19.79 -16.82 4.32
N GLU A 3 20.42 -16.19 5.32
CA GLU A 3 19.97 -16.17 6.71
C GLU A 3 19.20 -14.87 6.98
N LEU A 4 17.96 -14.96 7.53
CA LEU A 4 17.23 -13.79 8.03
C LEU A 4 17.39 -13.66 9.54
N ARG A 5 17.92 -12.53 9.98
CA ARG A 5 18.03 -12.13 11.39
C ARG A 5 17.06 -11.00 11.67
N ALA A 6 15.99 -11.27 12.41
CA ALA A 6 14.92 -10.32 12.65
C ALA A 6 14.81 -9.95 14.13
N LEU A 7 14.82 -8.65 14.42
CA LEU A 7 14.48 -8.08 15.71
C LEU A 7 13.18 -7.30 15.60
N LEU A 8 12.14 -7.77 16.27
CA LEU A 8 10.82 -7.14 16.30
C LEU A 8 10.58 -6.55 17.70
N VAL A 9 10.28 -5.27 17.77
CA VAL A 9 10.05 -4.54 19.03
C VAL A 9 8.64 -3.95 18.99
N GLY A 10 7.78 -4.35 19.98
CA GLY A 10 6.39 -3.89 20.07
C GLY A 10 6.03 -3.43 21.48
N ILE A 11 5.57 -2.19 21.67
CA ILE A 11 5.29 -1.64 22.99
C ILE A 11 3.89 -1.03 23.04
N ASP A 12 3.01 -1.62 23.85
CA ASP A 12 1.69 -1.11 24.19
C ASP A 12 1.65 -0.53 25.60
N ALA A 13 2.32 -1.20 26.55
CA ALA A 13 2.24 -0.90 27.98
C ALA A 13 3.32 0.13 28.39
N TYR A 14 3.13 1.37 27.99
CA TYR A 14 4.00 2.47 28.43
C TYR A 14 3.67 2.96 29.83
N PRO A 15 4.69 3.21 30.69
CA PRO A 15 4.46 3.91 31.95
C PRO A 15 4.08 5.38 31.73
N PRO A 16 3.26 5.98 32.61
CA PRO A 16 3.02 7.42 32.60
C PRO A 16 4.34 8.22 32.61
N PRO A 17 4.42 9.36 31.87
CA PRO A 17 3.34 10.09 31.22
C PRO A 17 3.07 9.68 29.76
N VAL A 18 3.68 8.63 29.24
CA VAL A 18 3.49 8.16 27.87
C VAL A 18 2.14 7.44 27.77
N PRO A 19 1.27 7.79 26.81
CA PRO A 19 -0.01 7.12 26.64
C PRO A 19 0.18 5.63 26.27
N ALA A 20 -0.70 4.76 26.76
CA ALA A 20 -0.71 3.36 26.34
C ALA A 20 -1.28 3.19 24.92
N LEU A 21 -0.74 2.22 24.19
CA LEU A 21 -1.24 1.73 22.89
C LEU A 21 -1.95 0.38 23.06
N MET A 22 -2.43 -0.23 21.97
CA MET A 22 -3.13 -1.53 22.00
C MET A 22 -2.80 -2.43 20.80
N GLY A 23 -2.02 -1.96 19.84
CA GLY A 23 -1.80 -2.64 18.58
C GLY A 23 -0.37 -3.10 18.33
N CYS A 24 0.59 -2.56 19.05
CA CYS A 24 2.01 -2.78 18.73
C CYS A 24 2.47 -4.22 19.02
N VAL A 25 2.00 -4.81 20.13
CA VAL A 25 2.26 -6.22 20.44
C VAL A 25 1.59 -7.13 19.42
N ASN A 26 0.37 -6.80 18.97
CA ASN A 26 -0.31 -7.54 17.92
C ASN A 26 0.42 -7.43 16.57
N ASP A 27 1.02 -6.27 16.26
CA ASP A 27 1.76 -6.05 15.02
C ASP A 27 3.01 -6.93 14.94
N VAL A 28 3.84 -6.90 16.00
CA VAL A 28 5.06 -7.73 16.03
C VAL A 28 4.74 -9.22 16.10
N GLY A 29 3.65 -9.60 16.78
CA GLY A 29 3.17 -10.98 16.82
C GLY A 29 2.78 -11.48 15.42
N ALA A 30 1.96 -10.72 14.70
CA ALA A 30 1.52 -11.07 13.35
C ALA A 30 2.70 -11.08 12.34
N MET A 31 3.66 -10.16 12.48
CA MET A 31 4.87 -10.19 11.66
C MET A 31 5.73 -11.41 11.97
N ALA A 32 5.90 -11.76 13.25
CA ALA A 32 6.64 -12.96 13.67
C ALA A 32 6.02 -14.24 13.08
N GLU A 33 4.70 -14.37 13.17
CA GLU A 33 3.95 -15.49 12.57
C GLU A 33 4.13 -15.53 11.04
N THR A 34 4.07 -14.37 10.37
CA THR A 34 4.26 -14.27 8.91
C THR A 34 5.66 -14.69 8.49
N LEU A 35 6.70 -14.25 9.21
CA LEU A 35 8.08 -14.64 8.92
C LEU A 35 8.31 -16.14 9.19
N ALA A 36 7.82 -16.67 10.31
CA ALA A 36 7.94 -18.07 10.66
C ALA A 36 7.21 -19.01 9.66
N ALA A 37 6.09 -18.55 9.08
CA ALA A 37 5.36 -19.30 8.06
C ALA A 37 6.04 -19.30 6.69
N ARG A 38 6.93 -18.33 6.40
CA ARG A 38 7.51 -18.11 5.07
C ARG A 38 8.99 -18.41 4.97
N VAL A 39 9.73 -18.29 6.05
CA VAL A 39 11.18 -18.54 6.10
C VAL A 39 11.43 -19.89 6.76
N PRO A 40 12.21 -20.79 6.16
CA PRO A 40 12.57 -22.05 6.80
C PRO A 40 13.19 -21.80 8.18
N GLU A 41 12.86 -22.62 9.17
CA GLU A 41 13.33 -22.48 10.56
C GLU A 41 14.87 -22.44 10.66
N ALA A 42 15.56 -23.19 9.80
CA ALA A 42 17.03 -23.21 9.74
C ALA A 42 17.65 -21.90 9.25
N ASP A 43 16.87 -21.07 8.53
CA ASP A 43 17.31 -19.82 7.91
C ASP A 43 16.75 -18.59 8.64
N LEU A 44 15.94 -18.78 9.71
CA LEU A 44 15.31 -17.71 10.49
C LEU A 44 15.89 -17.61 11.90
N SER A 45 16.46 -16.47 12.24
CA SER A 45 16.84 -16.09 13.60
C SER A 45 15.96 -14.93 14.07
N LEU A 46 14.92 -15.22 14.85
CA LEU A 46 13.88 -14.27 15.25
C LEU A 46 13.98 -13.94 16.74
N LEU A 47 14.06 -12.66 17.08
CA LEU A 47 13.95 -12.13 18.43
C LEU A 47 12.81 -11.12 18.52
N VAL A 48 11.88 -11.35 19.43
CA VAL A 48 10.74 -10.46 19.70
C VAL A 48 10.86 -9.89 21.11
N LEU A 49 10.84 -8.56 21.21
CA LEU A 49 10.85 -7.84 22.50
C LEU A 49 9.53 -7.06 22.63
N THR A 50 8.75 -7.37 23.66
CA THR A 50 7.47 -6.72 23.88
C THR A 50 7.40 -6.04 25.26
N ASN A 51 6.70 -4.91 25.32
CA ASN A 51 6.41 -4.18 26.55
C ASN A 51 7.63 -4.05 27.47
N GLU A 52 7.59 -4.58 28.69
CA GLU A 52 8.66 -4.51 29.69
C GLU A 52 10.00 -5.12 29.25
N GLN A 53 10.01 -5.96 28.22
CA GLN A 53 11.24 -6.49 27.64
C GLN A 53 11.93 -5.48 26.73
N ALA A 54 11.20 -4.52 26.18
CA ALA A 54 11.68 -3.54 25.22
C ALA A 54 12.32 -2.32 25.92
N THR A 55 13.27 -2.58 26.84
CA THR A 55 14.08 -1.53 27.47
C THR A 55 15.16 -1.02 26.51
N ARG A 56 15.62 0.21 26.72
CA ARG A 56 16.70 0.81 25.90
C ARG A 56 17.95 -0.09 25.88
N ARG A 57 18.31 -0.66 27.01
CA ARG A 57 19.43 -1.61 27.09
C ARG A 57 19.18 -2.87 26.29
N ALA A 58 18.02 -3.51 26.45
CA ALA A 58 17.71 -4.75 25.75
C ALA A 58 17.66 -4.57 24.22
N VAL A 59 17.03 -3.49 23.74
CA VAL A 59 16.93 -3.21 22.30
C VAL A 59 18.31 -2.90 21.70
N THR A 60 19.11 -2.04 22.34
CA THR A 60 20.45 -1.70 21.82
C THR A 60 21.40 -2.90 21.87
N GLU A 61 21.31 -3.76 22.88
CA GLU A 61 22.08 -5.01 22.99
C GLU A 61 21.65 -6.03 21.91
N ALA A 62 20.34 -6.13 21.66
CA ALA A 62 19.81 -6.99 20.58
C ALA A 62 20.26 -6.52 19.19
N ILE A 63 20.27 -5.21 18.91
CA ILE A 63 20.82 -4.68 17.66
C ILE A 63 22.30 -5.07 17.52
N ARG A 64 23.11 -4.89 18.56
CA ARG A 64 24.55 -5.19 18.54
C ARG A 64 24.89 -6.68 18.44
N SER A 65 24.05 -7.56 18.98
CA SER A 65 24.38 -9.00 19.07
C SER A 65 23.53 -9.86 18.15
N HIS A 66 22.22 -9.59 18.04
CA HIS A 66 21.30 -10.45 17.31
C HIS A 66 21.22 -10.11 15.82
N LEU A 67 21.27 -8.81 15.44
CA LEU A 67 21.13 -8.42 14.04
C LEU A 67 22.42 -8.56 13.22
N HIS A 68 23.59 -8.68 13.83
CA HIS A 68 24.85 -8.89 13.09
C HIS A 68 24.83 -10.23 12.37
N GLY A 69 25.00 -10.19 11.03
CA GLY A 69 25.02 -11.35 10.15
C GLY A 69 26.42 -11.93 9.96
N ARG A 70 26.49 -12.93 9.07
CA ARG A 70 27.71 -13.65 8.73
C ARG A 70 28.23 -13.31 7.32
N GLY A 71 27.95 -12.11 6.82
CA GLY A 71 28.40 -11.63 5.52
C GLY A 71 27.30 -11.37 4.52
N ALA A 72 27.66 -11.32 3.24
CA ALA A 72 26.80 -10.86 2.13
C ALA A 72 25.51 -11.68 1.91
N ASP A 73 25.47 -12.92 2.38
CA ASP A 73 24.29 -13.79 2.26
C ASP A 73 23.29 -13.61 3.43
N SER A 74 23.60 -12.73 4.40
CA SER A 74 22.72 -12.48 5.55
C SER A 74 21.85 -11.25 5.30
N THR A 75 20.58 -11.33 5.71
CA THR A 75 19.64 -10.20 5.75
C THR A 75 19.29 -9.88 7.19
N ALA A 76 19.30 -8.60 7.57
CA ALA A 76 18.83 -8.11 8.84
C ALA A 76 17.51 -7.35 8.70
N LEU A 77 16.59 -7.57 9.64
CA LEU A 77 15.34 -6.82 9.78
C LEU A 77 15.27 -6.21 11.17
N PHE A 78 15.24 -4.89 11.25
CA PHE A 78 14.83 -4.16 12.44
C PHE A 78 13.40 -3.65 12.27
N TYR A 79 12.50 -4.08 13.13
CA TYR A 79 11.08 -3.70 13.07
C TYR A 79 10.66 -3.12 14.42
N PHE A 80 10.16 -1.89 14.41
CA PHE A 80 9.67 -1.18 15.58
C PHE A 80 8.20 -0.78 15.41
N SER A 81 7.36 -1.12 16.38
CA SER A 81 5.96 -0.70 16.47
C SER A 81 5.75 -0.12 17.87
N GLY A 82 5.50 1.20 17.95
CA GLY A 82 5.40 1.91 19.22
C GLY A 82 5.23 3.41 19.04
N HIS A 83 5.51 4.15 20.12
CA HIS A 83 5.57 5.61 20.07
C HIS A 83 6.90 6.11 19.50
N GLY A 84 6.82 7.07 18.60
CA GLY A 84 7.91 8.00 18.34
C GLY A 84 7.70 9.30 19.11
N SER A 85 8.72 10.13 19.15
CA SER A 85 8.70 11.44 19.80
C SER A 85 9.79 12.35 19.24
N GLN A 86 9.86 13.56 19.77
CA GLN A 86 10.99 14.47 19.63
C GLN A 86 11.64 14.73 20.99
N GLN A 87 12.93 15.03 20.98
CA GLN A 87 13.70 15.40 22.14
C GLN A 87 14.59 16.59 21.83
N THR A 88 14.74 17.52 22.79
CA THR A 88 15.67 18.66 22.65
C THR A 88 17.08 18.15 22.36
N ALA A 89 17.66 18.58 21.23
CA ALA A 89 19.02 18.23 20.85
C ALA A 89 20.05 19.02 21.65
N PRO A 90 21.11 18.36 22.16
CA PRO A 90 22.23 19.04 22.81
C PRO A 90 23.04 19.86 21.78
N PRO A 91 23.80 20.88 22.22
CA PRO A 91 24.52 21.79 21.32
C PRO A 91 25.45 21.10 20.31
N GLU A 92 25.99 19.93 20.67
CA GLU A 92 26.88 19.13 19.81
C GLU A 92 26.18 18.61 18.55
N LEU A 93 24.85 18.50 18.58
CA LEU A 93 24.03 18.03 17.46
C LEU A 93 23.37 19.17 16.66
N TRP A 94 23.40 20.41 17.13
CA TRP A 94 22.76 21.54 16.44
C TRP A 94 23.19 21.76 14.97
N PRO A 95 24.43 21.49 14.58
CA PRO A 95 24.78 21.61 13.15
C PRO A 95 23.95 20.71 12.23
N ARG A 96 23.28 19.68 12.80
CA ARG A 96 22.48 18.69 12.09
C ARG A 96 21.01 18.80 12.36
N GLU A 97 20.64 19.50 13.43
CA GLU A 97 19.29 19.77 13.87
C GLU A 97 19.02 21.28 13.85
N PRO A 98 18.69 21.84 12.68
CA PRO A 98 18.40 23.27 12.56
C PRO A 98 17.26 23.72 13.47
N ASP A 99 16.29 22.83 13.72
CA ASP A 99 15.18 23.00 14.64
C ASP A 99 15.54 22.67 16.10
N ARG A 100 16.77 22.17 16.34
CA ARG A 100 17.31 21.74 17.65
C ARG A 100 16.55 20.60 18.31
N ARG A 101 15.99 19.70 17.49
CA ARG A 101 15.26 18.51 17.94
C ARG A 101 15.83 17.26 17.30
N ASN A 102 15.95 16.19 18.08
CA ASN A 102 16.20 14.84 17.58
C ASN A 102 14.87 14.11 17.48
N GLU A 103 14.64 13.40 16.42
CA GLU A 103 13.62 12.37 16.35
C GLU A 103 14.02 11.18 17.22
N THR A 104 13.03 10.55 17.86
CA THR A 104 13.32 9.46 18.81
C THR A 104 12.29 8.34 18.69
N VAL A 105 12.71 7.10 18.97
CA VAL A 105 11.81 6.00 19.33
C VAL A 105 11.72 5.90 20.85
N VAL A 106 10.50 5.78 21.37
CA VAL A 106 10.22 5.73 22.80
C VAL A 106 10.21 4.28 23.25
N LEU A 107 11.16 3.91 24.11
CA LEU A 107 11.24 2.58 24.70
C LEU A 107 10.56 2.56 26.07
N VAL A 108 10.26 1.38 26.60
CA VAL A 108 9.43 1.27 27.82
C VAL A 108 9.99 1.99 29.03
N ASP A 109 11.31 2.11 29.13
CA ASP A 109 12.05 2.77 30.22
C ASP A 109 12.53 4.20 29.91
N SER A 110 12.24 4.73 28.73
CA SER A 110 12.72 6.02 28.21
C SER A 110 12.38 7.21 29.11
N ARG A 111 11.19 7.21 29.70
CA ARG A 111 10.69 8.35 30.51
C ARG A 111 10.84 8.12 32.00
N SER A 112 11.62 7.11 32.42
CA SER A 112 12.01 6.87 33.81
C SER A 112 13.10 7.85 34.24
N THR A 113 13.40 7.88 35.55
CA THR A 113 14.49 8.70 36.10
C THR A 113 15.83 8.24 35.53
N GLY A 114 16.50 9.12 34.77
CA GLY A 114 17.75 8.82 34.07
C GLY A 114 17.60 8.02 32.77
N GLY A 115 16.36 7.65 32.40
CA GLY A 115 16.05 7.04 31.10
C GLY A 115 15.87 8.10 30.01
N TRP A 116 16.32 7.77 28.82
CA TRP A 116 16.22 8.61 27.61
C TRP A 116 15.66 7.82 26.45
N ASP A 117 14.93 8.49 25.58
CA ASP A 117 14.51 7.93 24.30
C ASP A 117 15.75 7.51 23.48
N LEU A 118 15.58 6.58 22.56
CA LEU A 118 16.63 6.23 21.60
C LEU A 118 16.53 7.19 20.41
N ALA A 119 17.51 8.12 20.33
CA ALA A 119 17.54 9.13 19.27
C ALA A 119 17.85 8.48 17.91
N ASP A 120 17.35 9.08 16.84
CA ASP A 120 17.58 8.64 15.44
C ASP A 120 19.07 8.49 15.11
N LYS A 121 19.94 9.39 15.62
CA LYS A 121 21.39 9.33 15.42
C LYS A 121 22.04 8.14 16.16
N GLU A 122 21.50 7.76 17.31
CA GLU A 122 21.95 6.57 18.05
C GLU A 122 21.51 5.30 17.32
N LEU A 123 20.24 5.24 16.91
CA LEU A 123 19.69 4.12 16.15
C LEU A 123 20.42 3.97 14.81
N SER A 124 20.63 5.07 14.09
CA SER A 124 21.37 5.07 12.82
C SER A 124 22.82 4.58 12.98
N GLY A 125 23.51 4.98 14.03
CA GLY A 125 24.87 4.51 14.33
C GLY A 125 24.94 3.02 14.64
N LEU A 126 23.98 2.51 15.43
CA LEU A 126 23.85 1.08 15.71
C LEU A 126 23.57 0.28 14.43
N LEU A 127 22.60 0.71 13.62
CA LEU A 127 22.22 0.04 12.39
C LEU A 127 23.30 0.15 11.30
N ALA A 128 24.10 1.21 11.29
CA ALA A 128 25.27 1.31 10.39
C ALA A 128 26.28 0.18 10.63
N SER A 129 26.51 -0.19 11.90
CA SER A 129 27.37 -1.32 12.22
C SER A 129 26.78 -2.66 11.76
N VAL A 130 25.47 -2.82 11.83
CA VAL A 130 24.76 -4.00 11.31
C VAL A 130 24.87 -4.05 9.78
N SER A 131 24.59 -2.94 9.09
CA SER A 131 24.70 -2.82 7.63
C SER A 131 26.06 -3.28 7.08
N GLY A 132 27.16 -2.99 7.81
CA GLY A 132 28.51 -3.46 7.46
C GLY A 132 28.74 -4.96 7.64
N SER A 133 27.84 -5.69 8.30
CA SER A 133 27.96 -7.13 8.60
C SER A 133 27.00 -8.03 7.80
N VAL A 134 26.05 -7.45 7.09
CA VAL A 134 25.02 -8.16 6.32
C VAL A 134 25.03 -7.72 4.86
N GLY A 135 24.48 -8.52 3.97
CA GLY A 135 24.31 -8.16 2.56
C GLY A 135 23.05 -7.30 2.31
N HIS A 136 22.14 -7.25 3.28
CA HIS A 136 20.92 -6.45 3.19
C HIS A 136 20.36 -6.09 4.56
N LEU A 137 19.92 -4.84 4.72
CA LEU A 137 19.28 -4.33 5.93
C LEU A 137 17.94 -3.68 5.59
N LEU A 138 16.86 -4.20 6.19
CA LEU A 138 15.54 -3.58 6.19
C LEU A 138 15.24 -2.99 7.56
N VAL A 139 14.78 -1.75 7.57
CA VAL A 139 14.29 -1.04 8.75
C VAL A 139 12.81 -0.74 8.56
N VAL A 140 11.97 -1.11 9.51
CA VAL A 140 10.54 -0.80 9.52
C VAL A 140 10.21 -0.02 10.78
N LEU A 141 9.67 1.19 10.62
CA LEU A 141 9.29 2.07 11.72
C LEU A 141 7.80 2.39 11.66
N ASP A 142 7.00 1.75 12.51
CA ASP A 142 5.57 2.07 12.66
C ASP A 142 5.36 2.96 13.90
N CYS A 143 5.85 4.18 13.78
CA CYS A 143 5.76 5.26 14.77
C CYS A 143 5.81 6.61 14.07
N CYS A 144 5.48 7.70 14.80
CA CYS A 144 5.66 9.08 14.34
C CYS A 144 6.70 9.80 15.21
N HIS A 145 7.43 10.72 14.60
CA HIS A 145 8.42 11.53 15.31
C HIS A 145 7.97 12.98 15.47
N SER A 146 7.22 13.51 14.51
CA SER A 146 6.70 14.87 14.51
C SER A 146 5.28 14.86 13.91
N GLY A 147 4.60 15.95 14.03
CA GLY A 147 3.26 16.19 13.52
C GLY A 147 2.50 17.06 14.53
N ASP A 148 1.80 18.06 14.03
CA ASP A 148 0.78 18.77 14.82
C ASP A 148 -0.42 17.83 14.97
N GLY A 149 -0.23 16.78 15.81
CA GLY A 149 -1.25 15.78 16.07
C GLY A 149 -2.57 16.47 16.28
N THR A 150 -3.49 16.32 15.34
CA THR A 150 -4.81 16.91 15.45
C THR A 150 -5.41 16.42 16.74
N ARG A 151 -5.63 17.33 17.69
CA ARG A 151 -6.27 17.07 19.00
C ARG A 151 -7.69 16.51 18.87
N ASP A 152 -8.16 16.34 17.64
CA ASP A 152 -9.50 15.93 17.26
C ASP A 152 -9.58 14.49 16.72
N ALA A 153 -8.58 13.63 16.96
CA ALA A 153 -8.67 12.22 16.60
C ALA A 153 -9.84 11.57 17.37
N PRO A 154 -10.72 10.83 16.68
CA PRO A 154 -11.81 10.10 17.35
C PRO A 154 -11.29 9.18 18.45
N ALA A 155 -12.06 8.96 19.50
CA ALA A 155 -11.66 8.20 20.69
C ALA A 155 -11.21 6.73 20.41
N TRP A 156 -11.52 6.21 19.22
CA TRP A 156 -11.17 4.88 18.75
C TRP A 156 -9.91 4.84 17.84
N VAL A 157 -9.30 6.02 17.58
CA VAL A 157 -7.99 6.15 16.90
C VAL A 157 -6.96 6.59 17.90
N ARG A 158 -5.83 5.91 17.96
CA ARG A 158 -4.69 6.33 18.77
C ARG A 158 -3.54 6.74 17.87
N LEU A 159 -2.87 7.82 18.26
CA LEU A 159 -1.68 8.29 17.56
C LEU A 159 -0.45 7.63 18.17
N ARG A 160 0.47 7.19 17.33
CA ARG A 160 1.76 6.62 17.75
C ARG A 160 2.81 7.69 18.00
N LEU A 161 2.38 8.77 18.63
CA LEU A 161 3.19 9.93 18.98
C LEU A 161 3.14 10.16 20.49
N ALA A 162 4.28 10.10 21.16
CA ALA A 162 4.42 10.51 22.55
C ALA A 162 4.69 12.02 22.65
N PRO A 163 4.34 12.65 23.79
CA PRO A 163 4.71 14.04 24.05
C PRO A 163 6.23 14.26 23.93
N GLU A 164 6.61 15.42 23.41
CA GLU A 164 8.03 15.82 23.30
C GLU A 164 8.76 15.71 24.66
N ASP A 165 9.98 15.18 24.64
CA ASP A 165 10.85 15.16 25.82
C ASP A 165 11.65 16.45 25.88
N THR A 166 11.16 17.39 26.66
CA THR A 166 11.81 18.71 26.86
C THR A 166 12.92 18.69 27.89
N ARG A 167 13.21 17.53 28.51
CA ARG A 167 14.31 17.40 29.49
C ARG A 167 15.65 17.64 28.77
N PRO A 168 16.54 18.51 29.27
CA PRO A 168 17.87 18.68 28.71
C PRO A 168 18.67 17.38 28.85
N ARG A 169 19.04 16.77 27.75
CA ARG A 169 19.83 15.52 27.73
C ARG A 169 21.31 15.84 27.53
N PRO A 170 22.18 15.50 28.48
CA PRO A 170 23.61 15.65 28.28
C PRO A 170 24.13 14.77 27.16
N PHE A 171 25.01 15.31 26.29
CA PHE A 171 25.59 14.54 25.17
C PHE A 171 26.34 13.28 25.65
N SER A 172 26.93 13.31 26.82
CA SER A 172 27.60 12.14 27.43
C SER A 172 26.68 10.95 27.73
N THR A 173 25.37 11.12 27.65
CA THR A 173 24.38 10.03 27.83
C THR A 173 23.98 9.36 26.50
N PHE A 174 24.45 9.89 25.39
CA PHE A 174 24.25 9.25 24.07
C PHE A 174 25.17 8.02 23.95
N LEU A 175 24.77 7.10 23.08
CA LEU A 175 25.58 5.91 22.80
C LEU A 175 26.87 6.28 22.06
N PRO A 176 27.95 5.49 22.26
CA PRO A 176 29.20 5.72 21.55
C PRO A 176 29.09 5.65 20.03
N GLU A 177 28.14 4.87 19.53
CA GLU A 177 27.83 4.69 18.10
C GLU A 177 27.09 5.87 17.48
N THR A 178 26.71 6.89 18.30
CA THR A 178 25.96 8.06 17.80
C THR A 178 26.61 8.63 16.56
N SER A 179 25.86 8.59 15.45
CA SER A 179 26.34 9.05 14.16
C SER A 179 26.54 10.56 14.15
N LEU A 180 27.78 10.99 14.17
CA LEU A 180 28.16 12.40 13.96
C LEU A 180 28.57 12.66 12.49
N GLY A 181 28.40 11.68 11.57
CA GLY A 181 28.81 11.67 10.17
C GLY A 181 28.26 12.85 9.34
N HIS A 182 28.79 13.09 8.15
CA HIS A 182 28.70 14.29 7.30
C HIS A 182 27.29 14.90 7.13
N GLU A 183 27.28 16.16 6.69
CA GLU A 183 26.08 16.98 6.46
C GLU A 183 24.89 16.20 5.88
N PRO A 184 23.68 16.46 6.37
CA PRO A 184 22.50 15.93 5.72
C PRO A 184 22.49 16.37 4.26
N PRO A 185 22.09 15.52 3.31
CA PRO A 185 21.79 15.99 1.97
C PRO A 185 20.80 17.14 2.11
N ASP A 186 21.03 18.19 1.33
CA ASP A 186 20.31 19.47 1.38
C ASP A 186 18.86 19.32 1.86
N ARG A 187 18.59 19.73 3.11
CA ARG A 187 17.23 19.74 3.69
C ARG A 187 16.40 20.91 3.14
N ALA A 188 16.64 21.30 1.89
CA ALA A 188 15.80 22.26 1.17
C ALA A 188 14.40 21.70 0.86
N ASP A 189 14.13 20.42 1.17
CA ASP A 189 12.82 19.83 1.05
C ASP A 189 12.05 20.04 2.36
N ASP A 190 10.83 20.57 2.26
CA ASP A 190 9.95 20.98 3.37
C ASP A 190 9.47 19.85 4.29
N GLY A 191 10.09 18.68 4.27
CA GLY A 191 9.78 17.53 5.11
C GLY A 191 8.46 16.84 4.81
N ARG A 192 7.74 17.27 3.77
CA ARG A 192 6.40 16.73 3.46
C ARG A 192 6.42 15.42 2.69
N THR A 193 7.55 15.07 2.09
CA THR A 193 7.70 13.90 1.20
C THR A 193 8.59 12.80 1.76
N ARG A 194 9.20 12.97 2.94
CA ARG A 194 10.12 12.00 3.56
C ARG A 194 9.73 11.66 4.99
N SER A 195 10.25 10.54 5.49
CA SER A 195 10.20 10.22 6.91
C SER A 195 11.08 11.19 7.71
N ALA A 196 10.82 11.28 9.01
CA ALA A 196 11.61 12.13 9.91
C ALA A 196 12.99 11.52 10.24
N TRP A 197 13.28 10.28 9.85
CA TRP A 197 14.50 9.59 10.22
C TRP A 197 15.69 9.98 9.34
N SER A 198 16.85 10.21 9.97
CA SER A 198 18.10 10.58 9.30
C SER A 198 19.13 9.44 9.41
N PRO A 199 19.33 8.63 8.36
CA PRO A 199 20.31 7.54 8.38
C PRO A 199 21.75 8.06 8.40
N ALA A 200 22.67 7.22 8.91
CA ALA A 200 24.10 7.49 8.83
C ALA A 200 24.57 7.43 7.36
N ALA A 201 25.45 8.34 6.95
CA ALA A 201 25.95 8.43 5.57
C ALA A 201 26.61 7.14 5.03
N THR A 202 27.11 6.28 5.90
CA THR A 202 27.75 4.99 5.57
C THR A 202 26.79 3.81 5.60
N MET A 203 25.51 4.00 5.97
CA MET A 203 24.56 2.92 6.12
C MET A 203 23.85 2.64 4.81
N THR A 204 24.00 1.42 4.28
CA THR A 204 23.19 0.92 3.18
C THR A 204 21.97 0.21 3.75
N HIS A 205 20.77 0.63 3.39
CA HIS A 205 19.54 0.08 3.94
C HIS A 205 18.33 0.41 3.07
N VAL A 206 17.25 -0.31 3.33
CA VAL A 206 15.89 0.07 2.92
C VAL A 206 15.11 0.42 4.18
N LEU A 207 14.40 1.55 4.16
CA LEU A 207 13.51 2.00 5.22
C LEU A 207 12.06 1.96 4.73
N ILE A 208 11.17 1.40 5.55
CA ILE A 208 9.73 1.58 5.44
C ILE A 208 9.27 2.31 6.70
N ALA A 209 8.84 3.56 6.56
CA ALA A 209 8.30 4.37 7.64
C ALA A 209 6.79 4.53 7.51
N ALA A 210 6.10 4.68 8.66
CA ALA A 210 4.64 4.72 8.70
C ALA A 210 4.03 5.92 8.00
N CYS A 211 4.72 7.05 8.01
CA CYS A 211 4.18 8.32 7.52
C CYS A 211 5.31 9.30 7.16
N ARG A 212 4.94 10.38 6.49
CA ARG A 212 5.82 11.54 6.26
C ARG A 212 6.14 12.24 7.59
N SER A 213 7.18 13.07 7.59
CA SER A 213 7.60 13.83 8.79
C SER A 213 6.52 14.76 9.33
N SER A 214 5.62 15.27 8.51
CA SER A 214 4.51 16.15 8.89
C SER A 214 3.22 15.42 9.27
N GLU A 215 3.20 14.08 9.20
CA GLU A 215 2.02 13.25 9.41
C GLU A 215 2.14 12.40 10.68
N THR A 216 1.04 11.74 11.04
CA THR A 216 1.00 10.89 12.23
C THR A 216 0.62 9.45 11.87
N ALA A 217 1.38 8.48 12.40
CA ALA A 217 1.03 7.07 12.35
C ALA A 217 -0.13 6.77 13.31
N LYS A 218 -1.09 5.99 12.83
CA LYS A 218 -2.34 5.73 13.54
C LYS A 218 -2.51 4.25 13.86
N GLU A 219 -3.11 4.02 15.02
CA GLU A 219 -3.55 2.71 15.48
C GLU A 219 -5.08 2.64 15.38
N LEU A 220 -5.57 1.58 14.77
CA LEU A 220 -6.97 1.33 14.46
C LEU A 220 -7.38 -0.05 14.95
N THR A 221 -8.69 -0.29 15.07
CA THR A 221 -9.23 -1.63 15.25
C THR A 221 -9.39 -2.29 13.87
N ILE A 222 -8.60 -3.31 13.59
CA ILE A 222 -8.64 -4.09 12.34
C ILE A 222 -8.88 -5.55 12.70
N GLY A 223 -9.96 -6.15 12.15
CA GLY A 223 -10.34 -7.53 12.48
C GLY A 223 -10.61 -7.75 13.98
N GLY A 224 -11.15 -6.75 14.68
CA GLY A 224 -11.46 -6.81 16.12
C GLY A 224 -10.24 -6.67 17.04
N ARG A 225 -9.05 -6.35 16.52
CA ARG A 225 -7.81 -6.15 17.29
C ARG A 225 -7.22 -4.76 17.01
N GLY A 226 -6.60 -4.15 18.01
CA GLY A 226 -5.76 -2.97 17.80
C GLY A 226 -4.60 -3.31 16.87
N ARG A 227 -4.35 -2.52 15.83
CA ARG A 227 -3.26 -2.70 14.87
C ARG A 227 -2.80 -1.34 14.35
N GLY A 228 -1.51 -1.19 14.10
CA GLY A 228 -1.01 -0.06 13.31
C GLY A 228 -1.44 -0.15 11.85
N ALA A 229 -1.78 0.97 11.26
CA ALA A 229 -2.22 1.00 9.86
C ALA A 229 -1.12 0.49 8.91
N LEU A 230 0.15 0.93 9.10
CA LEU A 230 1.30 0.43 8.34
C LEU A 230 1.49 -1.07 8.57
N SER A 231 1.59 -1.49 9.82
CA SER A 231 1.90 -2.88 10.20
C SER A 231 0.90 -3.86 9.65
N ALA A 232 -0.40 -3.55 9.77
CA ALA A 232 -1.47 -4.39 9.24
C ALA A 232 -1.46 -4.46 7.70
N ALA A 233 -1.15 -3.33 7.03
CA ALA A 233 -1.04 -3.29 5.58
C ALA A 233 0.19 -4.06 5.08
N LEU A 234 1.34 -3.94 5.77
CA LEU A 234 2.57 -4.65 5.44
C LEU A 234 2.41 -6.17 5.62
N GLU A 235 1.86 -6.60 6.76
CA GLU A 235 1.58 -8.02 7.00
C GLU A 235 0.64 -8.58 5.94
N ARG A 236 -0.42 -7.85 5.60
CA ARG A 236 -1.34 -8.25 4.54
C ARG A 236 -0.64 -8.31 3.18
N ALA A 237 0.17 -7.31 2.82
CA ALA A 237 0.93 -7.31 1.58
C ALA A 237 1.85 -8.54 1.48
N LEU A 238 2.54 -8.89 2.56
CA LEU A 238 3.39 -10.08 2.60
C LEU A 238 2.59 -11.38 2.51
N ARG A 239 1.42 -11.44 3.09
CA ARG A 239 0.54 -12.61 3.06
C ARG A 239 -0.12 -12.80 1.70
N ASP A 240 -0.61 -11.71 1.11
CA ASP A 240 -1.39 -11.73 -0.13
C ASP A 240 -0.50 -11.81 -1.39
N ASN A 241 0.79 -11.47 -1.31
CA ASN A 241 1.73 -11.58 -2.43
C ASN A 241 2.50 -12.90 -2.44
N GLY A 242 2.15 -13.76 -3.38
CA GLY A 242 2.70 -15.11 -3.50
C GLY A 242 4.10 -15.22 -4.11
N GLY A 243 4.59 -14.20 -4.83
CA GLY A 243 5.88 -14.19 -5.51
C GLY A 243 7.05 -13.73 -4.63
N GLN A 244 8.10 -13.24 -5.29
CA GLN A 244 9.15 -12.43 -4.66
C GLN A 244 8.88 -10.95 -4.99
N PRO A 245 7.94 -10.29 -4.30
CA PRO A 245 7.64 -8.89 -4.57
C PRO A 245 8.88 -8.03 -4.30
N SER A 246 9.10 -7.02 -5.12
CA SER A 246 10.11 -6.01 -4.85
C SER A 246 9.69 -5.10 -3.68
N TYR A 247 10.61 -4.30 -3.15
CA TYR A 247 10.25 -3.27 -2.18
C TYR A 247 9.24 -2.29 -2.75
N ARG A 248 9.34 -1.94 -4.01
CA ARG A 248 8.40 -1.09 -4.73
C ARG A 248 7.00 -1.72 -4.75
N ASP A 249 6.89 -3.01 -5.04
CA ASP A 249 5.60 -3.71 -5.03
C ASP A 249 4.98 -3.72 -3.63
N ILE A 250 5.77 -4.09 -2.60
CA ILE A 250 5.31 -4.08 -1.20
C ILE A 250 4.85 -2.67 -0.79
N HIS A 251 5.62 -1.63 -1.11
CA HIS A 251 5.26 -0.26 -0.78
C HIS A 251 3.92 0.17 -1.41
N ARG A 252 3.66 -0.22 -2.66
CA ARG A 252 2.39 0.03 -3.36
C ARG A 252 1.20 -0.58 -2.62
N PHE A 253 1.30 -1.87 -2.28
CA PHE A 253 0.26 -2.56 -1.52
C PHE A 253 0.04 -1.94 -0.15
N VAL A 254 1.13 -1.62 0.54
CA VAL A 254 1.09 -0.99 1.86
C VAL A 254 0.44 0.38 1.77
N THR A 255 0.85 1.22 0.82
CA THR A 255 0.28 2.56 0.62
C THR A 255 -1.21 2.48 0.32
N ALA A 256 -1.62 1.63 -0.62
CA ALA A 256 -3.04 1.43 -0.93
C ALA A 256 -3.82 0.92 0.30
N GLY A 257 -3.26 -0.04 1.04
CA GLY A 257 -3.88 -0.60 2.24
C GLY A 257 -4.03 0.40 3.40
N VAL A 258 -3.07 1.31 3.57
CA VAL A 258 -3.13 2.39 4.57
C VAL A 258 -4.11 3.45 4.12
N LEU A 259 -3.99 3.97 2.90
CA LEU A 259 -4.85 5.05 2.38
C LEU A 259 -6.32 4.65 2.27
N ALA A 260 -6.61 3.36 2.10
CA ALA A 260 -7.98 2.85 2.20
C ALA A 260 -8.61 3.03 3.60
N ARG A 261 -7.81 3.26 4.66
CA ARG A 261 -8.26 3.38 6.05
C ARG A 261 -7.96 4.72 6.69
N VAL A 262 -6.88 5.36 6.27
CA VAL A 262 -6.33 6.57 6.90
C VAL A 262 -5.89 7.55 5.83
N GLU A 263 -6.48 8.75 5.81
CA GLU A 263 -6.25 9.76 4.76
C GLU A 263 -4.87 10.41 4.84
N ASP A 264 -4.47 10.84 6.03
CA ASP A 264 -3.25 11.62 6.28
C ASP A 264 -2.16 10.74 6.90
N GLN A 265 -1.95 9.56 6.34
CA GLN A 265 -0.83 8.71 6.67
C GLN A 265 -0.32 8.08 5.38
N HIS A 266 0.79 8.59 4.87
CA HIS A 266 1.43 8.11 3.65
C HIS A 266 2.70 7.35 4.01
N PRO A 267 2.70 6.02 3.94
CA PRO A 267 3.90 5.23 4.13
C PRO A 267 5.03 5.70 3.23
N GLN A 268 6.25 5.68 3.74
CA GLN A 268 7.44 6.08 3.01
C GLN A 268 8.33 4.88 2.76
N LEU A 269 8.93 4.83 1.57
CA LEU A 269 9.96 3.87 1.20
C LEU A 269 11.20 4.65 0.81
N GLU A 270 12.26 4.50 1.58
CA GLU A 270 13.53 5.20 1.38
C GLU A 270 14.69 4.21 1.28
N THR A 271 15.69 4.54 0.50
CA THR A 271 16.90 3.74 0.35
C THR A 271 18.09 4.63 0.02
N THR A 272 19.27 4.16 0.35
CA THR A 272 20.53 4.80 -0.05
C THR A 272 20.96 4.46 -1.49
N ASP A 273 20.45 3.37 -2.04
CA ASP A 273 20.68 2.95 -3.44
C ASP A 273 19.32 2.68 -4.11
N ALA A 274 18.99 3.45 -5.14
CA ALA A 274 17.73 3.33 -5.85
C ALA A 274 17.50 1.92 -6.46
N SER A 275 18.57 1.18 -6.77
CA SER A 275 18.46 -0.19 -7.27
C SER A 275 17.88 -1.16 -6.23
N ASP A 276 17.98 -0.86 -4.93
CA ASP A 276 17.39 -1.67 -3.89
C ASP A 276 15.85 -1.63 -3.90
N LEU A 277 15.23 -0.61 -4.49
CA LEU A 277 13.77 -0.52 -4.61
C LEU A 277 13.18 -1.67 -5.42
N ASP A 278 13.89 -2.12 -6.44
CA ASP A 278 13.50 -3.22 -7.32
C ASP A 278 14.04 -4.59 -6.86
N ARG A 279 14.83 -4.59 -5.79
CA ARG A 279 15.30 -5.82 -5.14
C ARG A 279 14.14 -6.56 -4.49
N ALA A 280 14.18 -7.89 -4.52
CA ALA A 280 13.19 -8.72 -3.83
C ALA A 280 13.15 -8.40 -2.33
N PHE A 281 11.95 -8.31 -1.76
CA PHE A 281 11.72 -7.98 -0.36
C PHE A 281 12.53 -8.90 0.58
N LEU A 282 13.11 -8.34 1.63
CA LEU A 282 14.07 -9.01 2.53
C LEU A 282 15.28 -9.62 1.78
N GLY A 283 15.75 -8.96 0.72
CA GLY A 283 16.91 -9.43 -0.04
C GLY A 283 16.69 -10.76 -0.78
N GLY A 284 15.42 -11.18 -0.92
CA GLY A 284 15.07 -12.45 -1.56
C GLY A 284 15.15 -13.68 -0.64
N VAL A 285 15.29 -13.49 0.68
CA VAL A 285 15.24 -14.58 1.68
C VAL A 285 13.86 -15.27 1.69
N LEU A 286 12.81 -14.56 1.33
CA LEU A 286 11.51 -15.17 1.13
C LEU A 286 11.57 -16.05 -0.12
N PRO A 287 11.33 -17.37 -0.03
CA PRO A 287 11.40 -18.24 -1.19
C PRO A 287 10.48 -17.75 -2.30
N ALA A 288 11.00 -17.73 -3.54
CA ALA A 288 10.17 -17.57 -4.72
C ALA A 288 9.15 -18.71 -4.75
N ARG A 289 7.88 -18.38 -4.90
CA ARG A 289 6.86 -19.39 -5.18
C ARG A 289 6.84 -19.64 -6.68
N PRO A 290 6.50 -20.88 -7.10
CA PRO A 290 6.27 -21.13 -8.50
C PRO A 290 5.25 -20.12 -9.03
N MET A 291 5.58 -19.39 -10.09
CA MET A 291 4.67 -18.43 -10.72
C MET A 291 3.48 -19.11 -11.44
N GLN A 292 3.42 -20.43 -11.44
CA GLN A 292 2.35 -21.22 -12.04
C GLN A 292 1.52 -21.86 -10.93
N LEU A 293 0.24 -21.54 -10.88
CA LEU A 293 -0.69 -22.29 -10.05
C LEU A 293 -0.82 -23.70 -10.61
N THR A 294 -0.62 -24.69 -9.78
CA THR A 294 -0.88 -26.09 -10.15
C THR A 294 -2.18 -26.56 -9.53
N LEU A 295 -2.94 -27.31 -10.30
CA LEU A 295 -4.17 -27.97 -9.87
C LEU A 295 -3.92 -29.47 -9.76
N SER A 296 -4.21 -30.04 -8.61
CA SER A 296 -4.07 -31.48 -8.36
C SER A 296 -5.22 -32.01 -7.52
N ARG A 297 -5.46 -33.33 -7.62
CA ARG A 297 -6.45 -34.02 -6.80
C ARG A 297 -5.82 -34.45 -5.48
N LEU A 298 -6.31 -33.89 -4.36
CA LEU A 298 -5.94 -34.27 -3.00
C LEU A 298 -7.07 -35.07 -2.33
N PRO A 299 -6.86 -35.68 -1.15
CA PRO A 299 -7.90 -36.45 -0.46
C PRO A 299 -9.18 -35.64 -0.17
N ASP A 300 -9.06 -34.34 0.06
CA ASP A 300 -10.15 -33.41 0.36
C ASP A 300 -10.77 -32.73 -0.88
N GLY A 301 -10.28 -33.00 -2.07
CA GLY A 301 -10.84 -32.48 -3.32
C GLY A 301 -9.80 -32.02 -4.32
N TRP A 302 -10.26 -31.45 -5.42
CA TRP A 302 -9.40 -30.71 -6.32
C TRP A 302 -8.89 -29.45 -5.61
N SER A 303 -7.60 -29.19 -5.70
CA SER A 303 -6.97 -28.09 -5.01
C SER A 303 -5.92 -27.41 -5.88
N ILE A 304 -5.85 -26.10 -5.81
CA ILE A 304 -4.71 -25.33 -6.34
C ILE A 304 -3.70 -25.12 -5.21
N ASP A 305 -2.43 -25.08 -5.55
CA ASP A 305 -1.29 -24.85 -4.65
C ASP A 305 -1.13 -23.36 -4.23
N ALA A 306 -2.23 -22.64 -4.19
CA ALA A 306 -2.31 -21.28 -3.71
C ALA A 306 -3.51 -21.10 -2.78
N GLY A 307 -3.27 -20.48 -1.62
CA GLY A 307 -4.26 -20.18 -0.60
C GLY A 307 -4.23 -18.72 -0.16
N ALA A 308 -4.71 -18.44 1.03
CA ALA A 308 -4.77 -17.09 1.59
C ALA A 308 -3.40 -16.40 1.63
N VAL A 309 -2.34 -17.13 2.00
CA VAL A 309 -0.96 -16.61 2.03
C VAL A 309 -0.40 -16.35 0.62
N HIS A 310 -1.08 -16.80 -0.43
CA HIS A 310 -0.71 -16.60 -1.83
C HIS A 310 -1.54 -15.50 -2.50
N GLY A 311 -2.42 -14.83 -1.74
CA GLY A 311 -3.28 -13.78 -2.23
C GLY A 311 -4.56 -14.27 -2.92
N VAL A 312 -4.93 -15.55 -2.76
CA VAL A 312 -6.24 -16.02 -3.21
C VAL A 312 -7.30 -15.47 -2.27
N PRO A 313 -8.20 -14.59 -2.75
CA PRO A 313 -9.21 -14.00 -1.90
C PRO A 313 -10.32 -15.01 -1.56
N GLU A 314 -10.88 -14.87 -0.35
CA GLU A 314 -12.06 -15.63 0.07
C GLU A 314 -13.26 -15.36 -0.86
N PRO A 315 -14.08 -16.37 -1.15
CA PRO A 315 -15.34 -16.17 -1.85
C PRO A 315 -16.25 -15.16 -1.13
N ILE A 316 -16.95 -14.35 -1.91
CA ILE A 316 -17.90 -13.34 -1.40
C ILE A 316 -19.29 -13.67 -1.97
N GLY A 317 -20.09 -14.42 -1.19
CA GLY A 317 -21.33 -14.99 -1.71
C GLY A 317 -21.05 -15.94 -2.89
N ASP A 318 -21.67 -15.69 -4.04
CA ASP A 318 -21.45 -16.44 -5.26
C ASP A 318 -20.22 -15.97 -6.07
N ASP A 319 -19.62 -14.84 -5.69
CA ASP A 319 -18.42 -14.31 -6.35
C ASP A 319 -17.17 -14.99 -5.81
N THR A 320 -16.40 -15.61 -6.70
CA THR A 320 -15.22 -16.38 -6.32
C THR A 320 -14.13 -16.27 -7.38
N THR A 321 -12.91 -16.69 -7.01
CA THR A 321 -11.82 -16.83 -7.97
C THR A 321 -12.16 -17.95 -8.95
N GLU A 322 -12.23 -17.60 -10.25
CA GLU A 322 -12.40 -18.54 -11.34
C GLU A 322 -11.08 -18.75 -12.08
N LEU A 323 -10.83 -19.97 -12.49
CA LEU A 323 -9.59 -20.41 -13.10
C LEU A 323 -9.86 -21.13 -14.42
N ALA A 324 -8.99 -20.91 -15.39
CA ALA A 324 -8.87 -21.75 -16.57
C ALA A 324 -7.79 -22.82 -16.34
N VAL A 325 -8.07 -24.06 -16.70
CA VAL A 325 -7.19 -25.22 -16.45
C VAL A 325 -6.64 -25.75 -17.76
N TYR A 326 -5.32 -25.93 -17.82
CA TYR A 326 -4.57 -26.41 -18.98
C TYR A 326 -3.73 -27.64 -18.61
N ALA A 327 -3.26 -28.39 -19.60
CA ALA A 327 -2.25 -29.42 -19.34
C ALA A 327 -0.95 -28.77 -18.85
N LEU A 328 -0.23 -29.46 -17.98
CA LEU A 328 1.04 -28.98 -17.46
C LEU A 328 2.07 -28.95 -18.62
N GLY A 329 2.56 -27.74 -18.93
CA GLY A 329 3.51 -27.52 -20.04
C GLY A 329 2.89 -27.02 -21.34
N ASP A 330 1.57 -26.94 -21.44
CA ASP A 330 0.90 -26.31 -22.60
C ASP A 330 0.93 -24.78 -22.48
N ASP A 331 1.02 -24.09 -23.61
CA ASP A 331 0.80 -22.65 -23.69
C ASP A 331 -0.69 -22.33 -23.46
N THR A 332 -0.96 -21.15 -22.88
CA THR A 332 -2.33 -20.69 -22.60
C THR A 332 -3.09 -20.21 -23.86
N ASP A 333 -2.49 -20.34 -25.03
CA ASP A 333 -3.07 -19.90 -26.30
C ASP A 333 -4.18 -20.83 -26.83
N GLY A 334 -4.32 -22.03 -26.23
CA GLY A 334 -5.36 -22.99 -26.55
C GLY A 334 -6.63 -22.82 -25.70
N ALA A 335 -7.69 -23.57 -26.06
CA ALA A 335 -8.86 -23.67 -25.20
C ALA A 335 -8.53 -24.40 -23.90
N PRO A 336 -9.02 -23.94 -22.73
CA PRO A 336 -8.81 -24.61 -21.48
C PRO A 336 -9.47 -25.99 -21.46
N LEU A 337 -8.84 -26.95 -20.80
CA LEU A 337 -9.37 -28.31 -20.60
C LEU A 337 -10.59 -28.32 -19.68
N ALA A 338 -10.59 -27.42 -18.69
CA ALA A 338 -11.68 -27.27 -17.74
C ALA A 338 -11.69 -25.86 -17.15
N GLU A 339 -12.78 -25.53 -16.48
CA GLU A 339 -12.90 -24.36 -15.62
C GLU A 339 -12.98 -24.78 -14.15
N ALA A 340 -12.30 -24.07 -13.28
CA ALA A 340 -12.33 -24.31 -11.84
C ALA A 340 -12.80 -23.06 -11.09
N ARG A 341 -13.50 -23.26 -9.96
CA ARG A 341 -13.99 -22.19 -9.08
C ARG A 341 -13.53 -22.49 -7.66
N VAL A 342 -12.91 -21.50 -7.01
CA VAL A 342 -12.51 -21.62 -5.61
C VAL A 342 -13.76 -21.68 -4.73
N THR A 343 -13.82 -22.69 -3.86
CA THR A 343 -14.91 -22.87 -2.89
C THR A 343 -14.48 -22.62 -1.46
N THR A 344 -13.20 -22.91 -1.15
CA THR A 344 -12.63 -22.72 0.19
C THR A 344 -11.18 -22.31 0.04
N VAL A 345 -10.79 -21.25 0.74
CA VAL A 345 -9.41 -20.80 0.80
C VAL A 345 -8.80 -21.26 2.12
N LEU A 346 -7.75 -22.07 2.02
CA LEU A 346 -6.93 -22.50 3.14
C LEU A 346 -5.66 -21.64 3.19
N PRO A 347 -4.86 -21.67 4.25
CA PRO A 347 -3.66 -20.84 4.32
C PRO A 347 -2.69 -21.04 3.14
N ASP A 348 -2.43 -22.28 2.73
CA ASP A 348 -1.41 -22.66 1.74
C ASP A 348 -1.99 -23.14 0.40
N ARG A 349 -3.26 -23.47 0.32
CA ARG A 349 -3.95 -23.95 -0.88
C ARG A 349 -5.41 -23.52 -0.90
N SER A 350 -6.08 -23.72 -2.05
CA SER A 350 -7.52 -23.51 -2.13
C SER A 350 -8.21 -24.72 -2.75
N ILE A 351 -9.34 -25.12 -2.17
CA ILE A 351 -10.20 -26.17 -2.70
C ILE A 351 -11.05 -25.57 -3.81
N VAL A 352 -11.18 -26.32 -4.90
CA VAL A 352 -11.95 -25.87 -6.08
C VAL A 352 -12.96 -26.91 -6.52
N THR A 353 -14.04 -26.44 -7.13
CA THR A 353 -14.90 -27.27 -7.99
C THR A 353 -14.42 -27.16 -9.42
N LEU A 354 -14.56 -28.22 -10.19
CA LEU A 354 -14.03 -28.36 -11.54
C LEU A 354 -15.12 -28.81 -12.52
N ALA A 355 -15.15 -28.20 -13.70
CA ALA A 355 -16.05 -28.58 -14.78
C ALA A 355 -15.40 -28.38 -16.16
N PRO A 356 -15.31 -29.41 -17.03
CA PRO A 356 -15.61 -30.82 -16.74
C PRO A 356 -14.58 -31.47 -15.78
N GLU A 357 -14.91 -32.61 -15.24
CA GLU A 357 -13.95 -33.42 -14.43
C GLU A 357 -12.74 -33.83 -15.27
N LEU A 358 -11.57 -33.81 -14.65
CA LEU A 358 -10.29 -34.17 -15.25
C LEU A 358 -9.73 -35.46 -14.59
N ASP A 359 -8.73 -36.07 -15.22
CA ASP A 359 -8.06 -37.25 -14.68
C ASP A 359 -7.28 -36.91 -13.41
N ALA A 360 -7.65 -37.52 -12.29
CA ALA A 360 -7.05 -37.29 -10.98
C ALA A 360 -5.58 -37.75 -10.85
N GLY A 361 -5.07 -38.52 -11.82
CA GLY A 361 -3.68 -38.97 -11.85
C GLY A 361 -2.67 -37.96 -12.39
N PHE A 362 -3.15 -36.82 -12.87
CA PHE A 362 -2.31 -35.78 -13.44
C PHE A 362 -2.34 -34.48 -12.62
N VAL A 363 -1.28 -33.71 -12.78
CA VAL A 363 -1.21 -32.30 -12.31
C VAL A 363 -1.44 -31.41 -13.51
N TYR A 364 -2.23 -30.36 -13.31
CA TYR A 364 -2.62 -29.40 -14.33
C TYR A 364 -2.11 -28.01 -13.96
N ARG A 365 -2.04 -27.14 -14.95
CA ARG A 365 -1.76 -25.73 -14.77
C ARG A 365 -3.08 -24.98 -14.63
N ALA A 366 -3.19 -24.09 -13.64
CA ALA A 366 -4.34 -23.20 -13.46
C ALA A 366 -3.94 -21.73 -13.70
N VAL A 367 -4.81 -20.99 -14.37
CA VAL A 367 -4.63 -19.56 -14.66
C VAL A 367 -5.86 -18.80 -14.19
N VAL A 368 -5.67 -17.73 -13.43
CA VAL A 368 -6.76 -16.91 -12.91
C VAL A 368 -7.51 -16.21 -14.05
N LYS A 369 -8.80 -16.43 -14.14
CA LYS A 369 -9.73 -15.73 -15.07
C LYS A 369 -10.35 -14.51 -14.43
N THR A 370 -10.74 -14.61 -13.18
CA THR A 370 -11.36 -13.55 -12.38
C THR A 370 -11.15 -13.79 -10.90
N ILE A 371 -11.20 -12.71 -10.14
CA ILE A 371 -11.13 -12.72 -8.68
C ILE A 371 -12.37 -12.05 -8.09
N PRO A 372 -12.82 -12.42 -6.88
CA PRO A 372 -13.91 -11.72 -6.21
C PRO A 372 -13.47 -10.29 -5.85
N LEU A 373 -14.37 -9.35 -6.04
CA LEU A 373 -14.13 -7.94 -5.74
C LEU A 373 -14.88 -7.57 -4.45
N LYS A 374 -14.12 -7.39 -3.36
CA LYS A 374 -14.73 -6.99 -2.08
C LYS A 374 -15.49 -5.67 -2.22
N PRO A 375 -16.76 -5.58 -1.79
CA PRO A 375 -17.45 -4.30 -1.68
C PRO A 375 -16.76 -3.41 -0.64
N LEU A 376 -16.85 -2.10 -0.83
CA LEU A 376 -16.38 -1.11 0.15
C LEU A 376 -17.35 -1.10 1.33
N ASP A 377 -16.85 -1.32 2.54
CA ASP A 377 -17.65 -1.33 3.76
C ASP A 377 -17.91 0.11 4.21
N VAL A 378 -19.19 0.50 4.30
CA VAL A 378 -19.62 1.88 4.60
C VAL A 378 -20.49 1.89 5.85
N ALA A 379 -20.08 2.66 6.86
CA ALA A 379 -20.94 2.93 8.02
C ALA A 379 -21.66 4.28 7.85
N ILE A 380 -22.96 4.31 8.14
CA ILE A 380 -23.77 5.53 8.09
C ILE A 380 -24.08 5.93 9.54
N VAL A 381 -23.65 7.12 9.95
CA VAL A 381 -23.80 7.63 11.32
C VAL A 381 -24.41 9.03 11.33
N GLY A 382 -25.18 9.39 12.36
CA GLY A 382 -25.74 10.73 12.52
C GLY A 382 -27.24 10.72 12.85
N ASP A 383 -27.96 11.70 12.33
CA ASP A 383 -29.40 11.85 12.55
C ASP A 383 -30.20 10.64 12.04
N LEU A 384 -31.10 10.09 12.87
CA LEU A 384 -31.76 8.82 12.59
C LEU A 384 -32.63 8.86 11.32
N ASP A 385 -33.35 9.95 11.10
CA ASP A 385 -34.27 10.06 9.95
C ASP A 385 -33.44 10.17 8.66
N VAL A 386 -32.34 10.93 8.71
CA VAL A 386 -31.42 11.12 7.56
C VAL A 386 -30.63 9.85 7.26
N THR A 387 -30.16 9.14 8.28
CA THR A 387 -29.46 7.85 8.11
C THR A 387 -30.38 6.80 7.51
N THR A 388 -31.64 6.74 7.94
CA THR A 388 -32.64 5.80 7.41
C THR A 388 -32.91 6.05 5.92
N ALA A 389 -33.05 7.31 5.51
CA ALA A 389 -33.26 7.67 4.10
C ALA A 389 -32.09 7.22 3.23
N LEU A 390 -30.85 7.44 3.68
CA LEU A 390 -29.66 7.02 2.95
C LEU A 390 -29.50 5.49 2.90
N GLN A 391 -29.81 4.78 3.98
CA GLN A 391 -29.81 3.31 4.00
C GLN A 391 -30.84 2.73 3.01
N GLN A 392 -32.02 3.33 2.91
CA GLN A 392 -33.03 2.95 1.92
C GLN A 392 -32.55 3.21 0.50
N ALA A 393 -31.93 4.35 0.24
CA ALA A 393 -31.33 4.66 -1.06
C ALA A 393 -30.22 3.65 -1.43
N ALA A 394 -29.35 3.30 -0.49
CA ALA A 394 -28.32 2.30 -0.69
C ALA A 394 -28.89 0.91 -1.03
N ALA A 395 -29.94 0.49 -0.30
CA ALA A 395 -30.63 -0.77 -0.56
C ALA A 395 -31.34 -0.78 -1.94
N SER A 396 -31.86 0.37 -2.37
CA SER A 396 -32.54 0.50 -3.65
C SER A 396 -31.59 0.61 -4.86
N ALA A 397 -30.34 0.99 -4.62
CA ALA A 397 -29.35 1.17 -5.69
C ALA A 397 -28.86 -0.16 -6.30
N ASP A 398 -29.14 -1.31 -5.64
CA ASP A 398 -28.73 -2.66 -6.09
C ASP A 398 -27.28 -2.71 -6.55
N THR A 399 -26.38 -2.14 -5.74
CA THR A 399 -24.95 -2.02 -6.07
C THR A 399 -24.12 -3.09 -5.36
N THR A 400 -23.17 -3.69 -6.09
CA THR A 400 -22.16 -4.61 -5.54
C THR A 400 -20.87 -3.89 -5.15
N LEU A 401 -20.80 -2.57 -5.34
CA LEU A 401 -19.59 -1.78 -5.09
C LEU A 401 -19.44 -1.38 -3.62
N ILE A 402 -20.55 -1.21 -2.92
CA ILE A 402 -20.59 -0.83 -1.50
C ILE A 402 -21.42 -1.81 -0.67
N ARG A 403 -21.09 -1.94 0.61
CA ARG A 403 -21.86 -2.69 1.60
C ARG A 403 -22.04 -1.83 2.83
N VAL A 404 -23.31 -1.57 3.21
CA VAL A 404 -23.61 -0.83 4.42
C VAL A 404 -23.43 -1.74 5.63
N ILE A 405 -22.62 -1.32 6.59
CA ILE A 405 -22.36 -2.02 7.85
C ILE A 405 -22.72 -1.16 9.05
N THR A 406 -22.91 -1.78 10.20
CA THR A 406 -23.35 -1.09 11.43
C THR A 406 -22.21 -0.60 12.31
N ASP A 407 -21.03 -1.21 12.21
CA ASP A 407 -19.87 -0.86 13.04
C ASP A 407 -18.96 0.15 12.31
N PRO A 408 -18.90 1.42 12.76
CA PRO A 408 -18.04 2.42 12.15
C PRO A 408 -16.55 2.10 12.26
N ALA A 409 -16.15 1.31 13.27
CA ALA A 409 -14.75 0.95 13.45
C ALA A 409 -14.26 -0.11 12.43
N ALA A 410 -15.19 -0.89 11.88
CA ALA A 410 -14.91 -1.88 10.84
C ALA A 410 -15.12 -1.35 9.42
N ALA A 411 -15.61 -0.12 9.26
CA ALA A 411 -15.91 0.48 7.96
C ALA A 411 -14.65 0.94 7.24
N ASP A 412 -14.67 0.86 5.92
CA ASP A 412 -13.67 1.50 5.05
C ASP A 412 -13.96 3.00 4.91
N LEU A 413 -15.24 3.39 4.90
CA LEU A 413 -15.71 4.78 4.88
C LEU A 413 -16.83 5.02 5.90
N ILE A 414 -16.91 6.24 6.38
CA ILE A 414 -17.99 6.71 7.26
C ILE A 414 -18.75 7.83 6.56
N VAL A 415 -20.06 7.66 6.40
CA VAL A 415 -20.95 8.73 5.98
C VAL A 415 -21.60 9.36 7.20
N ARG A 416 -21.29 10.63 7.44
CA ARG A 416 -21.91 11.42 8.51
C ARG A 416 -23.16 12.09 7.96
N ALA A 417 -24.32 11.60 8.36
CA ALA A 417 -25.60 12.15 7.98
C ALA A 417 -25.96 13.34 8.88
N ARG A 418 -26.12 14.52 8.29
CA ARG A 418 -26.54 15.75 8.92
C ARG A 418 -27.81 16.30 8.25
N PRO A 419 -28.58 17.17 8.92
CA PRO A 419 -29.78 17.76 8.30
C PRO A 419 -29.49 18.52 7.00
N ASP A 420 -28.31 19.10 6.86
CA ASP A 420 -27.87 19.93 5.73
C ASP A 420 -27.13 19.14 4.64
N GLY A 421 -26.73 17.87 4.90
CA GLY A 421 -26.05 17.06 3.89
C GLY A 421 -25.32 15.84 4.44
N PHE A 422 -24.56 15.20 3.56
CA PHE A 422 -23.75 14.02 3.86
C PHE A 422 -22.26 14.34 3.71
N GLU A 423 -21.50 14.00 4.72
CA GLU A 423 -20.04 14.04 4.70
C GLU A 423 -19.49 12.63 4.57
N ILE A 424 -18.69 12.36 3.56
CA ILE A 424 -17.99 11.10 3.39
C ILE A 424 -16.57 11.27 3.95
N THR A 425 -16.20 10.47 4.96
CA THR A 425 -14.91 10.54 5.61
C THR A 425 -14.30 9.14 5.71
N ARG A 426 -12.97 9.06 5.87
CA ARG A 426 -12.33 7.82 6.32
C ARG A 426 -12.43 7.66 7.84
N PRO A 427 -12.36 6.45 8.36
CA PRO A 427 -12.25 6.23 9.80
C PRO A 427 -11.06 7.01 10.38
N GLY A 428 -11.30 7.78 11.43
CA GLY A 428 -10.26 8.58 12.07
C GLY A 428 -10.00 9.96 11.48
N VAL A 429 -10.63 10.29 10.37
CA VAL A 429 -10.46 11.57 9.69
C VAL A 429 -11.72 12.41 9.82
N THR A 430 -11.56 13.69 10.12
CA THR A 430 -12.68 14.65 10.21
C THR A 430 -12.91 15.41 8.91
N ARG A 431 -11.86 15.52 8.07
CA ARG A 431 -11.97 16.18 6.77
C ARG A 431 -12.74 15.30 5.80
N PRO A 432 -13.78 15.80 5.15
CA PRO A 432 -14.50 15.06 4.11
C PRO A 432 -13.58 14.71 2.92
N LEU A 433 -13.73 13.50 2.38
CA LEU A 433 -13.03 13.07 1.15
C LEU A 433 -13.48 13.83 -0.09
N VAL A 434 -14.74 14.21 -0.08
CA VAL A 434 -15.42 14.94 -1.14
C VAL A 434 -16.20 16.08 -0.49
N PRO A 435 -16.56 17.12 -1.24
CA PRO A 435 -17.42 18.16 -0.73
C PRO A 435 -18.71 17.60 -0.15
N VAL A 436 -19.29 18.32 0.82
CA VAL A 436 -20.56 17.92 1.46
C VAL A 436 -21.65 17.78 0.41
N VAL A 437 -22.23 16.58 0.32
CA VAL A 437 -23.32 16.32 -0.63
C VAL A 437 -24.63 16.84 -0.05
N ALA A 438 -25.11 17.96 -0.59
CA ALA A 438 -26.31 18.63 -0.11
C ALA A 438 -27.32 18.88 -1.24
N GLY A 439 -28.54 19.31 -0.90
CA GLY A 439 -29.58 19.68 -1.86
C GLY A 439 -30.47 18.52 -2.30
N HIS A 440 -31.08 18.65 -3.49
CA HIS A 440 -32.00 17.64 -4.02
C HIS A 440 -31.25 16.36 -4.41
N HIS A 441 -31.89 15.20 -4.24
CA HIS A 441 -31.33 13.87 -4.55
C HIS A 441 -29.98 13.61 -3.87
N ARG A 442 -29.75 14.18 -2.69
CA ARG A 442 -28.49 14.07 -1.97
C ARG A 442 -28.17 12.63 -1.58
N GLU A 443 -29.19 11.81 -1.30
CA GLU A 443 -29.05 10.40 -0.96
C GLU A 443 -28.48 9.61 -2.15
N GLU A 444 -29.07 9.74 -3.33
CA GLU A 444 -28.61 9.07 -4.56
C GLU A 444 -27.23 9.57 -5.00
N ARG A 445 -26.99 10.87 -4.86
CA ARG A 445 -25.69 11.48 -5.17
C ARG A 445 -24.60 10.99 -4.22
N THR A 446 -24.93 10.75 -2.95
CA THR A 446 -24.01 10.18 -1.97
C THR A 446 -23.66 8.74 -2.33
N ILE A 447 -24.64 7.93 -2.74
CA ILE A 447 -24.39 6.57 -3.20
C ILE A 447 -23.49 6.58 -4.44
N LEU A 448 -23.77 7.45 -5.40
CA LEU A 448 -22.93 7.59 -6.60
C LEU A 448 -21.47 8.00 -6.26
N ALA A 449 -21.29 8.91 -5.31
CA ALA A 449 -19.96 9.31 -4.84
C ALA A 449 -19.22 8.12 -4.19
N LEU A 450 -19.91 7.36 -3.33
CA LEU A 450 -19.36 6.15 -2.70
C LEU A 450 -18.96 5.10 -3.73
N GLU A 451 -19.77 4.89 -4.77
CA GLU A 451 -19.45 3.97 -5.86
C GLU A 451 -18.23 4.42 -6.67
N ARG A 452 -18.08 5.71 -6.92
CA ARG A 452 -16.90 6.25 -7.60
C ARG A 452 -15.62 6.02 -6.77
N VAL A 453 -15.68 6.31 -5.48
CA VAL A 453 -14.58 6.01 -4.55
C VAL A 453 -14.28 4.51 -4.54
N ALA A 454 -15.29 3.65 -4.50
CA ALA A 454 -15.11 2.20 -4.53
C ALA A 454 -14.44 1.69 -5.81
N ARG A 455 -14.84 2.20 -6.99
CA ARG A 455 -14.19 1.85 -8.27
C ARG A 455 -12.74 2.27 -8.30
N TRP A 456 -12.46 3.49 -7.89
CA TRP A 456 -11.10 4.02 -7.83
C TRP A 456 -10.21 3.17 -6.90
N LEU A 457 -10.68 2.85 -5.70
CA LEU A 457 -9.94 2.01 -4.75
C LEU A 457 -9.72 0.58 -5.27
N ARG A 458 -10.73 -0.02 -5.91
CA ARG A 458 -10.60 -1.33 -6.54
C ARG A 458 -9.55 -1.33 -7.66
N LEU A 459 -9.58 -0.30 -8.51
CA LEU A 459 -8.63 -0.18 -9.60
C LEU A 459 -7.22 0.14 -9.09
N SER A 460 -7.09 1.03 -8.13
CA SER A 460 -5.82 1.35 -7.47
C SER A 460 -5.15 0.11 -6.88
N SER A 461 -5.91 -0.78 -6.25
CA SER A 461 -5.42 -2.03 -5.65
C SER A 461 -5.40 -3.24 -6.60
N LEU A 462 -5.86 -3.07 -7.85
CA LEU A 462 -5.95 -4.17 -8.80
C LEU A 462 -4.56 -4.74 -9.11
N SER A 463 -4.39 -6.04 -8.91
CA SER A 463 -3.19 -6.79 -9.24
C SER A 463 -3.54 -8.22 -9.63
N ASN A 464 -2.67 -8.87 -10.40
CA ASN A 464 -2.81 -10.29 -10.74
C ASN A 464 -1.78 -11.10 -9.93
N PRO A 465 -2.19 -11.83 -8.91
CA PRO A 465 -1.27 -12.58 -8.05
C PRO A 465 -0.64 -13.79 -8.77
N ALA A 466 -1.17 -14.18 -9.92
CA ALA A 466 -0.76 -15.37 -10.68
C ALA A 466 -0.18 -15.04 -12.06
N THR A 467 0.24 -13.80 -12.30
CA THR A 467 0.83 -13.40 -13.58
C THR A 467 2.19 -14.06 -13.80
N GLN A 468 2.44 -14.47 -15.04
CA GLN A 468 3.75 -14.94 -15.52
C GLN A 468 4.59 -13.81 -16.14
N LEU A 469 4.01 -12.62 -16.29
CA LEU A 469 4.74 -11.45 -16.72
C LEU A 469 5.68 -11.01 -15.59
N ALA A 470 6.97 -11.08 -15.84
CA ALA A 470 7.98 -10.68 -14.87
C ALA A 470 7.85 -9.19 -14.48
N PRO A 471 8.26 -8.78 -13.27
CA PRO A 471 8.43 -7.37 -12.96
C PRO A 471 9.32 -6.70 -14.00
N GLY A 472 8.90 -5.51 -14.47
CA GLY A 472 9.64 -4.79 -15.52
C GLY A 472 9.47 -5.36 -16.93
N SER A 473 8.50 -6.27 -17.19
CA SER A 473 8.12 -6.66 -18.56
C SER A 473 7.80 -5.45 -19.44
N ILE A 474 7.25 -4.40 -18.84
CA ILE A 474 7.26 -3.05 -19.38
C ILE A 474 8.17 -2.21 -18.50
N GLY A 475 9.28 -1.73 -19.05
CA GLY A 475 10.12 -0.72 -18.43
C GLY A 475 9.38 0.63 -18.40
N VAL A 476 9.45 1.34 -17.29
CA VAL A 476 8.83 2.65 -17.10
C VAL A 476 9.90 3.66 -16.76
N ASP A 477 10.21 4.55 -17.71
CA ASP A 477 11.12 5.67 -17.52
C ASP A 477 10.34 6.97 -17.49
N VAL A 478 10.77 7.92 -16.66
CA VAL A 478 10.09 9.21 -16.54
C VAL A 478 11.08 10.35 -16.63
N THR A 479 10.74 11.35 -17.44
CA THR A 479 11.53 12.57 -17.60
C THR A 479 10.69 13.80 -17.43
N SER A 480 11.22 14.83 -16.76
CA SER A 480 10.58 16.14 -16.61
C SER A 480 11.64 17.24 -16.60
N THR A 481 11.27 18.43 -17.07
CA THR A 481 12.10 19.65 -16.98
C THR A 481 11.83 20.45 -15.69
N SER A 482 10.75 20.10 -14.96
CA SER A 482 10.29 20.82 -13.77
C SER A 482 10.35 20.00 -12.50
N GLY A 483 11.13 18.88 -12.53
CA GLY A 483 11.27 18.00 -11.39
C GLY A 483 12.06 16.74 -11.73
N GLY A 484 11.97 15.71 -10.88
CA GLY A 484 12.67 14.44 -11.06
C GLY A 484 12.11 13.33 -10.18
N VAL A 485 12.58 12.12 -10.39
CA VAL A 485 12.19 10.96 -9.58
C VAL A 485 12.93 11.02 -8.24
N GLY A 486 12.16 11.10 -7.17
CA GLY A 486 12.66 11.06 -5.80
C GLY A 486 13.19 9.67 -5.41
N PRO A 487 13.87 9.56 -4.26
CA PRO A 487 14.40 8.30 -3.76
C PRO A 487 13.34 7.24 -3.43
N ASP A 488 12.09 7.67 -3.26
CA ASP A 488 10.92 6.80 -3.07
C ASP A 488 10.29 6.31 -4.39
N GLY A 489 10.93 6.65 -5.53
CA GLY A 489 10.47 6.29 -6.86
C GLY A 489 9.26 7.10 -7.36
N ARG A 490 8.86 8.15 -6.64
CA ARG A 490 7.79 9.07 -7.08
C ARG A 490 8.38 10.16 -7.97
N LEU A 491 7.64 10.54 -9.01
CA LEU A 491 7.97 11.73 -9.77
C LEU A 491 7.49 12.96 -9.00
N GLU A 492 8.40 13.83 -8.60
CA GLU A 492 8.08 15.13 -8.02
C GLU A 492 8.26 16.22 -9.05
N ILE A 493 7.19 16.94 -9.35
CA ILE A 493 7.16 18.04 -10.32
C ILE A 493 6.53 19.28 -9.68
N ALA A 494 6.97 20.45 -10.12
CA ALA A 494 6.48 21.70 -9.57
C ALA A 494 6.05 22.68 -10.65
N TYR A 495 4.99 23.44 -10.35
CA TYR A 495 4.60 24.59 -11.14
C TYR A 495 5.74 25.61 -11.20
N VAL A 496 5.96 26.14 -12.39
CA VAL A 496 6.83 27.31 -12.60
C VAL A 496 5.93 28.49 -12.89
N GLU A 497 5.83 29.40 -11.94
CA GLU A 497 4.79 30.45 -11.94
C GLU A 497 3.39 29.80 -12.00
N ASP A 498 2.56 30.15 -13.00
CA ASP A 498 1.23 29.59 -13.21
C ASP A 498 1.21 28.49 -14.29
N HIS A 499 2.38 28.01 -14.73
CA HIS A 499 2.49 26.98 -15.76
C HIS A 499 2.55 25.59 -15.13
N ALA A 500 1.57 24.76 -15.50
CA ALA A 500 1.52 23.37 -15.08
C ALA A 500 2.75 22.57 -15.57
N PRO A 501 3.38 21.77 -14.71
CA PRO A 501 4.56 21.01 -15.07
C PRO A 501 4.24 19.90 -16.06
N ALA A 502 5.04 19.82 -17.13
CA ALA A 502 4.98 18.74 -18.11
C ALA A 502 6.02 17.66 -17.81
N PHE A 503 5.65 16.41 -18.09
CA PHE A 503 6.55 15.28 -17.99
C PHE A 503 6.23 14.24 -19.07
N THR A 504 7.17 13.35 -19.33
CA THR A 504 7.01 12.26 -20.29
C THR A 504 7.22 10.94 -19.59
N VAL A 505 6.28 10.02 -19.77
CA VAL A 505 6.39 8.61 -19.38
C VAL A 505 6.75 7.80 -20.62
N THR A 506 7.88 7.13 -20.59
CA THR A 506 8.33 6.21 -21.65
C THR A 506 8.07 4.78 -21.22
N LEU A 507 7.21 4.07 -21.95
CA LEU A 507 6.95 2.65 -21.75
C LEU A 507 7.77 1.83 -22.75
N THR A 508 8.56 0.88 -22.27
CA THR A 508 9.43 0.01 -23.12
C THR A 508 9.10 -1.45 -22.87
N ASN A 509 8.74 -2.19 -23.92
CA ASN A 509 8.57 -3.64 -23.82
C ASN A 509 9.96 -4.32 -23.76
N THR A 510 10.34 -4.79 -22.58
CA THR A 510 11.63 -5.45 -22.34
C THR A 510 11.63 -6.95 -22.68
N THR A 511 10.47 -7.50 -23.05
CA THR A 511 10.30 -8.93 -23.34
C THR A 511 10.59 -9.28 -24.80
N THR A 512 10.56 -10.57 -25.13
CA THR A 512 10.76 -11.08 -26.49
C THR A 512 9.48 -11.26 -27.29
N ARG A 513 8.32 -10.90 -26.73
CA ARG A 513 6.99 -11.02 -27.36
C ARG A 513 6.23 -9.69 -27.32
N PRO A 514 5.31 -9.44 -28.26
CA PRO A 514 4.45 -8.25 -28.18
C PRO A 514 3.57 -8.27 -26.93
N LEU A 515 3.35 -7.08 -26.33
CA LEU A 515 2.50 -6.89 -25.16
C LEU A 515 1.58 -5.68 -25.39
N TRP A 516 0.34 -5.81 -24.95
CA TRP A 516 -0.62 -4.71 -24.88
C TRP A 516 -0.42 -3.91 -23.61
N CYS A 517 -0.45 -2.58 -23.70
CA CYS A 517 -0.25 -1.68 -22.57
C CYS A 517 -1.33 -0.61 -22.54
N ALA A 518 -1.75 -0.24 -21.34
CA ALA A 518 -2.56 0.95 -21.08
C ALA A 518 -1.94 1.73 -19.92
N LEU A 519 -2.08 3.05 -19.96
CA LEU A 519 -1.76 3.95 -18.86
C LEU A 519 -3.07 4.56 -18.37
N LEU A 520 -3.36 4.37 -17.08
CA LEU A 520 -4.54 4.89 -16.41
C LEU A 520 -4.10 5.96 -15.43
N ASP A 521 -4.72 7.13 -15.47
CA ASP A 521 -4.50 8.18 -14.50
C ASP A 521 -5.61 8.14 -13.44
N LEU A 522 -5.22 7.87 -12.21
CA LEU A 522 -6.08 7.79 -11.03
C LEU A 522 -5.82 9.03 -10.17
N THR A 523 -6.61 10.08 -10.35
CA THR A 523 -6.39 11.35 -9.66
C THR A 523 -6.72 11.28 -8.17
N GLU A 524 -6.11 12.14 -7.36
CA GLU A 524 -6.39 12.27 -5.92
C GLU A 524 -7.87 12.62 -5.64
N THR A 525 -8.57 13.18 -6.61
CA THR A 525 -9.99 13.52 -6.57
C THR A 525 -10.91 12.40 -7.06
N TYR A 526 -10.41 11.17 -7.10
CA TYR A 526 -11.14 9.97 -7.52
C TYR A 526 -11.58 9.95 -8.98
N GLY A 527 -10.96 10.74 -9.86
CA GLY A 527 -11.07 10.61 -11.31
C GLY A 527 -10.33 9.36 -11.83
N ILE A 528 -10.78 8.81 -12.94
CA ILE A 528 -10.11 7.74 -13.68
C ILE A 528 -10.11 8.14 -15.14
N PHE A 529 -8.93 8.36 -15.71
CA PHE A 529 -8.74 8.72 -17.09
C PHE A 529 -7.95 7.65 -17.82
N THR A 530 -8.35 7.32 -19.04
CA THR A 530 -7.80 6.22 -19.85
C THR A 530 -7.37 6.67 -21.24
N ASP A 531 -7.27 7.96 -21.46
CA ASP A 531 -7.08 8.61 -22.76
C ASP A 531 -5.62 8.77 -23.18
N ALA A 532 -4.67 8.20 -22.42
CA ALA A 532 -3.26 8.16 -22.81
C ALA A 532 -3.04 7.55 -24.20
N PHE A 533 -3.93 6.63 -24.62
CA PHE A 533 -3.94 6.05 -25.95
C PHE A 533 -5.32 6.18 -26.61
N PRO A 534 -5.40 6.51 -27.91
CA PRO A 534 -6.69 6.71 -28.60
C PRO A 534 -7.64 5.51 -28.53
N SER A 535 -7.11 4.29 -28.42
CA SER A 535 -7.88 3.05 -28.27
C SER A 535 -8.02 2.59 -26.82
N GLY A 536 -7.49 3.38 -25.85
CA GLY A 536 -7.39 3.02 -24.44
C GLY A 536 -6.18 2.12 -24.15
N SER A 537 -5.75 1.26 -25.08
CA SER A 537 -4.53 0.45 -25.00
C SER A 537 -3.76 0.48 -26.31
N THR A 538 -2.47 0.13 -26.26
CA THR A 538 -1.59 0.04 -27.43
C THR A 538 -0.77 -1.25 -27.40
N LEU A 539 -0.42 -1.77 -28.59
CA LEU A 539 0.49 -2.92 -28.73
C LEU A 539 1.93 -2.41 -28.83
N LEU A 540 2.80 -2.91 -27.97
CA LEU A 540 4.25 -2.70 -28.06
C LEU A 540 4.93 -4.00 -28.52
N ASP A 541 5.58 -3.97 -29.66
CA ASP A 541 6.43 -5.07 -30.12
C ASP A 541 7.62 -5.27 -29.19
N ALA A 542 8.25 -6.44 -29.26
CA ALA A 542 9.44 -6.76 -28.48
C ALA A 542 10.54 -5.70 -28.66
N GLY A 543 11.00 -5.09 -27.57
CA GLY A 543 11.99 -4.03 -27.57
C GLY A 543 11.50 -2.65 -28.02
N ALA A 544 10.22 -2.50 -28.36
CA ALA A 544 9.65 -1.21 -28.75
C ALA A 544 9.35 -0.31 -27.54
N SER A 545 9.45 0.99 -27.74
CA SER A 545 9.14 2.02 -26.75
C SER A 545 8.11 2.99 -27.28
N ILE A 546 7.34 3.61 -26.39
CA ILE A 546 6.41 4.70 -26.68
C ILE A 546 6.49 5.78 -25.60
N ASP A 547 6.51 7.03 -26.05
CA ASP A 547 6.50 8.21 -25.19
C ASP A 547 5.09 8.76 -25.02
N ILE A 548 4.70 9.04 -23.77
CA ILE A 548 3.41 9.60 -23.39
C ILE A 548 3.68 10.93 -22.71
N ALA A 549 3.32 12.03 -23.36
CA ALA A 549 3.44 13.38 -22.81
C ALA A 549 2.23 13.67 -21.90
N LEU A 550 2.50 14.04 -20.67
CA LEU A 550 1.51 14.32 -19.63
C LEU A 550 1.79 15.67 -18.96
N THR A 551 0.77 16.19 -18.26
CA THR A 551 0.86 17.45 -17.53
C THR A 551 0.24 17.29 -16.16
N GLY A 552 1.00 17.63 -15.11
CA GLY A 552 0.50 17.63 -13.73
C GLY A 552 -0.34 18.88 -13.47
N GLN A 553 -1.63 18.85 -13.78
CA GLN A 553 -2.52 20.00 -13.70
C GLN A 553 -3.48 19.87 -12.52
N LEU A 554 -3.43 20.83 -11.58
CA LEU A 554 -4.47 20.98 -10.58
C LEU A 554 -5.74 21.53 -11.22
N SER A 555 -6.89 20.92 -10.89
CA SER A 555 -8.19 21.45 -11.34
C SER A 555 -8.42 22.87 -10.77
N ASP A 556 -9.27 23.65 -11.45
CA ASP A 556 -9.64 25.01 -10.98
C ASP A 556 -10.22 25.01 -9.56
N ALA A 557 -10.88 23.93 -9.16
CA ALA A 557 -11.44 23.77 -7.82
C ALA A 557 -10.34 23.61 -6.78
N LEU A 558 -9.36 22.73 -7.01
CA LEU A 558 -8.20 22.54 -6.15
C LEU A 558 -7.33 23.79 -6.09
N TRP A 559 -7.19 24.47 -7.24
CA TRP A 559 -6.45 25.72 -7.28
C TRP A 559 -7.07 26.80 -6.41
N ARG A 560 -8.40 26.99 -6.50
CA ARG A 560 -9.16 27.94 -5.66
C ARG A 560 -9.20 27.55 -4.18
N ALA A 561 -9.21 26.27 -3.90
CA ALA A 561 -9.13 25.74 -2.53
C ALA A 561 -7.75 25.94 -1.86
N GLY A 562 -6.75 26.44 -2.62
CA GLY A 562 -5.41 26.66 -2.09
C GLY A 562 -4.59 25.38 -1.93
N THR A 563 -4.94 24.31 -2.66
CA THR A 563 -4.17 23.05 -2.65
C THR A 563 -2.75 23.32 -3.15
N VAL A 564 -1.77 22.95 -2.37
CA VAL A 564 -0.34 23.15 -2.67
C VAL A 564 0.38 21.89 -3.13
N LEU A 565 -0.24 20.73 -2.91
CA LEU A 565 0.30 19.43 -3.26
C LEU A 565 -0.83 18.51 -3.69
N MET A 566 -0.64 17.80 -4.81
CA MET A 566 -1.54 16.78 -5.33
C MET A 566 -0.73 15.54 -5.70
N THR A 567 -1.30 14.36 -5.48
CA THR A 567 -0.66 13.10 -5.83
C THR A 567 -1.56 12.31 -6.76
N ASP A 568 -1.13 12.12 -8.00
CA ASP A 568 -1.79 11.25 -8.96
C ASP A 568 -1.12 9.89 -9.02
N HIS A 569 -1.92 8.86 -9.20
CA HIS A 569 -1.48 7.47 -9.29
C HIS A 569 -1.62 7.00 -10.74
N LEU A 570 -0.53 6.98 -11.48
CA LEU A 570 -0.49 6.42 -12.82
C LEU A 570 -0.34 4.91 -12.75
N LYS A 571 -1.34 4.18 -13.21
CA LYS A 571 -1.36 2.71 -13.22
C LYS A 571 -1.15 2.18 -14.62
N ILE A 572 -0.05 1.45 -14.83
CA ILE A 572 0.27 0.80 -16.09
C ILE A 572 -0.34 -0.61 -16.05
N VAL A 573 -1.19 -0.92 -17.02
CA VAL A 573 -1.76 -2.26 -17.19
C VAL A 573 -1.12 -2.89 -18.41
N THR A 574 -0.50 -4.05 -18.22
CA THR A 574 0.16 -4.83 -19.28
C THR A 574 -0.59 -6.15 -19.48
N SER A 575 -0.79 -6.57 -20.72
CA SER A 575 -1.54 -7.79 -21.04
C SER A 575 -0.97 -8.51 -22.28
N THR A 576 -1.10 -9.84 -22.29
CA THR A 576 -0.80 -10.65 -23.47
C THR A 576 -1.87 -10.57 -24.57
N LEU A 577 -3.04 -10.04 -24.25
CA LEU A 577 -4.16 -9.87 -25.19
C LEU A 577 -4.69 -8.43 -25.17
N GLU A 578 -5.28 -8.01 -26.27
CA GLU A 578 -5.94 -6.71 -26.38
C GLU A 578 -7.04 -6.55 -25.32
N PHE A 579 -7.11 -5.37 -24.71
CA PHE A 579 -8.14 -4.98 -23.75
C PHE A 579 -8.49 -3.50 -23.89
N ASP A 580 -9.70 -3.14 -23.46
CA ASP A 580 -10.22 -1.77 -23.54
C ASP A 580 -10.54 -1.23 -22.13
N PRO A 581 -9.69 -0.37 -21.54
CA PRO A 581 -9.90 0.18 -20.20
C PRO A 581 -10.94 1.34 -20.17
N ARG A 582 -11.43 1.83 -21.32
CA ARG A 582 -12.30 3.02 -21.39
C ARG A 582 -13.63 2.86 -20.66
N SER A 583 -14.05 1.62 -20.38
CA SER A 583 -15.21 1.36 -19.52
C SER A 583 -15.00 1.78 -18.05
N LEU A 584 -13.75 2.01 -17.65
CA LEU A 584 -13.38 2.43 -16.29
C LEU A 584 -13.47 3.95 -16.10
N GLU A 585 -13.52 4.74 -17.18
CA GLU A 585 -13.51 6.19 -17.10
C GLU A 585 -14.58 6.73 -16.16
N GLN A 586 -14.16 7.63 -15.29
CA GLN A 586 -15.07 8.41 -14.44
C GLN A 586 -14.49 9.79 -14.19
N PRO A 587 -15.35 10.83 -14.15
CA PRO A 587 -14.89 12.18 -13.83
C PRO A 587 -14.49 12.28 -12.36
N GLU A 588 -13.70 13.30 -12.04
CA GLU A 588 -13.35 13.68 -10.67
C GLU A 588 -14.60 13.96 -9.82
N LEU A 589 -14.48 13.74 -8.51
CA LEU A 589 -15.52 14.12 -7.56
C LEU A 589 -15.34 15.60 -7.19
N GLU A 590 -15.91 16.48 -8.02
CA GLU A 590 -15.94 17.92 -7.74
C GLU A 590 -17.18 18.33 -6.95
N VAL A 591 -17.16 19.59 -6.44
CA VAL A 591 -18.15 20.20 -5.53
C VAL A 591 -19.58 20.20 -6.08
N ASP A 592 -19.75 20.17 -7.41
CA ASP A 592 -21.06 20.14 -8.07
C ASP A 592 -21.14 18.89 -8.98
N VAL A 593 -21.59 17.79 -8.40
CA VAL A 593 -21.99 16.63 -9.20
C VAL A 593 -23.29 16.97 -9.96
N VAL A 594 -23.14 17.71 -11.03
CA VAL A 594 -24.19 17.79 -12.05
C VAL A 594 -24.28 16.41 -12.70
N GLU A 595 -25.50 15.90 -12.83
CA GLU A 595 -25.83 14.62 -13.44
C GLU A 595 -25.08 14.41 -14.77
N THR A 596 -23.94 13.76 -14.74
CA THR A 596 -23.43 13.04 -15.88
C THR A 596 -23.85 11.60 -15.70
N THR A 597 -24.96 11.24 -16.35
CA THR A 597 -25.35 9.85 -16.56
C THR A 597 -24.12 9.12 -17.09
N PRO A 598 -23.69 8.01 -16.48
CA PRO A 598 -22.63 7.22 -17.06
C PRO A 598 -23.09 6.83 -18.46
N VAL A 599 -22.35 7.27 -19.47
CA VAL A 599 -22.59 6.83 -20.84
C VAL A 599 -22.18 5.38 -20.88
N VAL A 600 -23.13 4.49 -20.64
CA VAL A 600 -23.00 3.07 -20.99
C VAL A 600 -22.88 3.03 -22.51
N ARG A 601 -21.66 3.16 -23.01
CA ARG A 601 -21.37 2.88 -24.42
C ARG A 601 -21.59 1.40 -24.63
N GLY A 602 -22.51 1.11 -25.53
CA GLY A 602 -23.12 -0.16 -25.79
C GLY A 602 -22.22 -1.39 -25.72
N ASP A 603 -22.85 -2.48 -25.33
CA ASP A 603 -22.38 -3.87 -25.24
C ASP A 603 -21.37 -4.23 -26.35
N ARG A 604 -20.09 -4.02 -26.10
CA ARG A 604 -19.05 -4.78 -26.77
C ARG A 604 -18.78 -6.00 -25.93
N ALA A 605 -19.03 -7.18 -26.48
CA ALA A 605 -18.66 -8.44 -25.86
C ALA A 605 -17.18 -8.39 -25.43
N ALA A 606 -16.91 -8.70 -24.16
CA ALA A 606 -15.56 -8.72 -23.62
C ALA A 606 -14.67 -9.66 -24.46
N ARG A 607 -13.54 -9.16 -24.96
CA ARG A 607 -12.64 -9.90 -25.84
C ARG A 607 -11.71 -10.83 -25.08
N SER A 608 -11.39 -10.50 -23.84
CA SER A 608 -10.47 -11.24 -22.99
C SER A 608 -10.97 -11.33 -21.53
N THR A 609 -10.31 -12.19 -20.74
CA THR A 609 -10.57 -12.29 -19.29
C THR A 609 -10.27 -10.98 -18.56
N LEU A 610 -9.26 -10.22 -18.99
CA LEU A 610 -8.94 -8.91 -18.46
C LEU A 610 -10.06 -7.89 -18.77
N ASP A 611 -10.56 -7.83 -20.01
CA ASP A 611 -11.71 -6.97 -20.36
C ASP A 611 -12.91 -7.23 -19.46
N ARG A 612 -13.20 -8.52 -19.21
CA ARG A 612 -14.31 -8.93 -18.33
C ARG A 612 -14.09 -8.46 -16.89
N LEU A 613 -12.87 -8.60 -16.37
CA LEU A 613 -12.52 -8.13 -15.04
C LEU A 613 -12.64 -6.60 -14.93
N LEU A 614 -12.10 -5.86 -15.90
CA LEU A 614 -12.18 -4.39 -15.93
C LEU A 614 -13.64 -3.92 -16.02
N THR A 615 -14.45 -4.59 -16.83
CA THR A 615 -15.90 -4.30 -16.90
C THR A 615 -16.58 -4.56 -15.55
N ARG A 616 -16.21 -5.62 -14.80
CA ARG A 616 -16.73 -5.87 -13.44
C ARG A 616 -16.29 -4.81 -12.45
N VAL A 617 -15.07 -4.28 -12.56
CA VAL A 617 -14.62 -3.14 -11.76
C VAL A 617 -15.49 -1.91 -12.01
N ALA A 618 -15.92 -1.69 -13.25
CA ALA A 618 -16.66 -0.52 -13.69
C ALA A 618 -18.18 -0.58 -13.40
N THR A 619 -18.79 -1.78 -13.38
CA THR A 619 -20.25 -1.93 -13.39
C THR A 619 -20.85 -2.31 -12.04
N ARG A 620 -22.14 -2.00 -11.85
CA ARG A 620 -22.94 -2.36 -10.68
C ARG A 620 -23.34 -3.84 -10.67
N ASN A 621 -23.53 -4.44 -11.85
CA ASN A 621 -24.14 -5.75 -12.01
C ASN A 621 -23.16 -6.83 -12.47
N THR A 622 -23.45 -8.08 -12.12
CA THR A 622 -22.78 -9.26 -12.67
C THR A 622 -23.08 -9.35 -14.18
N LEU A 623 -22.01 -9.46 -14.97
CA LEU A 623 -22.14 -9.65 -16.42
C LEU A 623 -22.63 -11.06 -16.75
N SER A 624 -23.27 -11.19 -17.94
CA SER A 624 -23.74 -12.48 -18.46
C SER A 624 -22.60 -13.51 -18.59
N THR A 625 -22.98 -14.78 -18.46
CA THR A 625 -22.10 -15.96 -18.53
C THR A 625 -21.61 -16.31 -19.94
N GLU A 626 -21.53 -15.38 -20.87
CA GLU A 626 -20.96 -15.68 -22.20
C GLU A 626 -19.49 -16.08 -22.07
N ALA A 627 -19.16 -17.20 -22.67
CA ALA A 627 -17.82 -17.80 -22.62
C ALA A 627 -16.79 -16.86 -23.26
N VAL A 628 -15.86 -16.34 -22.44
CA VAL A 628 -14.68 -15.62 -22.94
C VAL A 628 -13.75 -16.65 -23.59
N ARG A 629 -13.45 -16.47 -24.88
CA ARG A 629 -12.70 -17.44 -25.68
C ARG A 629 -11.18 -17.40 -25.47
N ALA A 630 -10.65 -16.33 -24.84
CA ALA A 630 -9.22 -16.16 -24.68
C ALA A 630 -8.87 -15.70 -23.24
N VAL A 631 -7.91 -16.37 -22.62
CA VAL A 631 -7.41 -16.04 -21.28
C VAL A 631 -6.19 -15.15 -21.41
N ALA A 632 -6.30 -13.91 -20.93
CA ALA A 632 -5.18 -12.97 -20.88
C ALA A 632 -4.35 -13.22 -19.63
N ASP A 633 -3.02 -13.30 -19.78
CA ASP A 633 -2.11 -13.01 -18.68
C ASP A 633 -1.90 -11.49 -18.63
N TRP A 634 -1.92 -10.92 -17.43
CA TRP A 634 -1.82 -9.47 -17.27
C TRP A 634 -1.12 -9.10 -15.96
N ARG A 635 -0.52 -7.91 -15.94
CA ARG A 635 0.20 -7.33 -14.81
C ARG A 635 -0.15 -5.86 -14.68
N THR A 636 -0.03 -5.34 -13.47
CA THR A 636 -0.06 -3.89 -13.22
C THR A 636 1.26 -3.43 -12.60
N ASP A 637 1.71 -2.26 -13.04
CA ASP A 637 2.80 -1.51 -12.45
C ASP A 637 2.29 -0.09 -12.16
N ASP A 638 2.82 0.57 -11.12
CA ASP A 638 2.30 1.85 -10.65
C ASP A 638 3.41 2.90 -10.60
N LEU A 639 3.07 4.13 -10.93
CA LEU A 639 3.91 5.31 -10.82
C LEU A 639 3.12 6.39 -10.09
N TYR A 640 3.72 7.02 -9.09
CA TYR A 640 3.09 8.14 -8.40
C TYR A 640 3.72 9.45 -8.84
N VAL A 641 2.86 10.43 -9.13
CA VAL A 641 3.26 11.77 -9.54
C VAL A 641 2.81 12.76 -8.49
N VAL A 642 3.75 13.46 -7.89
CA VAL A 642 3.49 14.50 -6.89
C VAL A 642 3.65 15.85 -7.56
N THR A 643 2.56 16.57 -7.73
CA THR A 643 2.53 17.90 -8.31
C THR A 643 2.52 18.96 -7.19
N LYS A 644 3.54 19.81 -7.15
CA LYS A 644 3.71 20.88 -6.16
C LYS A 644 3.37 22.24 -6.76
N ARG A 645 2.68 23.06 -6.00
CA ARG A 645 2.41 24.46 -6.31
C ARG A 645 3.07 25.34 -5.27
N PRO A 646 3.72 26.47 -5.65
CA PRO A 646 4.21 27.42 -4.67
C PRO A 646 3.05 27.92 -3.80
N PRO A 647 3.27 28.13 -2.49
CA PRO A 647 2.25 28.72 -1.63
C PRO A 647 1.88 30.09 -2.17
N THR A 648 0.60 30.40 -2.20
CA THR A 648 0.10 31.73 -2.57
C THR A 648 0.66 32.75 -1.58
N PRO A 649 1.27 33.87 -2.02
CA PRO A 649 1.90 34.86 -1.16
C PRO A 649 0.92 35.52 -0.18
#